data_9733a67fdf7b2f2c5503ba0aa40fee2e
#
_entry.id   9733a67fdf7b2f2c5503ba0aa40fee2e
#
_cell.length_a   1.000
_cell.length_b   1.000
_cell.length_c   1.000
_cell.angle_alpha   90.00
_cell.angle_beta   90.00
_cell.angle_gamma   90.00
#
_symmetry.space_group_name_H-M   'P 1'
#
loop_
_entity.id
_entity.type
_entity.pdbx_description
1 polymer ?
#
loop_
_entity_poly.entity_id
_entity_poly.type
_entity_poly.pdbx_seq_one_letter_code
_entity_poly.pdbx_strand_id
1 'polypeptide(L)'
;MKKGFYPRLAFDGIRKNKRLYLPYILTQIGMIMMYYIVIFLRYGESLKGTFGDKTVNVVLMFGGWVIAIFSCIFLFYTNSFLIRRRKKEFGLYNILGMDKKNISILLFWESLITSAISLFCGLVLGVALSKLAELGLIKVMNRAEVSYSFYVSPTAILLTAGVFSVIFLLLFLNSVRQIMSADAVTLLRSESLGEKPPKANPLLGVIGVLLLLGAYTTAVVVEEPQTAVRVFFIAVIMVIVGTYLLMIFGSVLLCRFLQKRKNYYYQPNHFVSVSSMTYRMKRNGAGLASVCVLATMVLVMISSTACLFFGTENSISIRYPRDITLSTGFTSLDEIDDDNLKKVAADIDSLAASHNANASNIVAYRSVVTVGTILDGGKLAPDGTAVDVGIKSGAHTCFDIVPIEDYNAVMGANEALAPDEVIVYGYKMKYKYDTVTLGDGKTYKVKKTVDNYLIDGDTSVNIAPSMFIFVPDLKEAVKGFAKDAVKDGLSTVNYKYFRFFDTDLDIEGERALCYDYIDMTRQLFGNKNSAYKNLLTLSIESRNVGREDYYSSFGALFYLGIMLSVVFIFAAVLIIYYKQVSEGYEDQSRFEIMQKVGMTKKEIRKSINSQLLTVFFLPLAGAGLHMIFASVIIRRILFSFNFNFSALFFVTTAICFVAFALFYTLVYRITSNAYYKIVSGAKERE
;
A
#
# COMPACT_ATOMS: atom_id res chain seq x y z
N MET A 1 -22.92 20.93 45.91
CA MET A 1 -23.57 20.23 44.76
C MET A 1 -23.81 18.79 45.16
N LYS A 2 -24.99 18.20 44.83
CA LYS A 2 -25.30 16.78 45.12
C LYS A 2 -24.26 15.83 44.47
N LYS A 3 -23.76 14.85 45.24
CA LYS A 3 -22.89 13.79 44.69
C LYS A 3 -23.60 13.12 43.51
N GLY A 4 -22.96 13.08 42.33
CA GLY A 4 -23.53 12.48 41.11
C GLY A 4 -24.18 13.43 40.10
N PHE A 5 -24.15 14.76 40.32
CA PHE A 5 -24.76 15.73 39.39
C PHE A 5 -24.11 15.72 38.00
N TYR A 6 -22.77 15.77 37.90
CA TYR A 6 -22.07 15.82 36.61
C TYR A 6 -22.20 14.52 35.79
N PRO A 7 -22.08 13.31 36.35
CA PRO A 7 -22.32 12.08 35.63
C PRO A 7 -23.72 11.97 35.04
N ARG A 8 -24.73 12.39 35.82
CA ARG A 8 -26.12 12.39 35.38
C ARG A 8 -26.35 13.39 34.25
N LEU A 9 -25.84 14.61 34.41
CA LEU A 9 -25.93 15.64 33.39
C LEU A 9 -25.22 15.22 32.07
N ALA A 10 -24.05 14.57 32.18
CA ALA A 10 -23.32 14.00 31.05
C ALA A 10 -24.14 12.91 30.31
N PHE A 11 -24.73 11.99 31.04
CA PHE A 11 -25.58 10.95 30.47
C PHE A 11 -26.82 11.53 29.76
N ASP A 12 -27.49 12.45 30.41
CA ASP A 12 -28.65 13.15 29.82
C ASP A 12 -28.24 13.94 28.57
N GLY A 13 -27.07 14.58 28.59
CA GLY A 13 -26.49 15.28 27.43
C GLY A 13 -26.26 14.35 26.25
N ILE A 14 -25.67 13.17 26.48
CA ILE A 14 -25.44 12.13 25.45
C ILE A 14 -26.81 11.66 24.90
N ARG A 15 -27.78 11.35 25.79
CA ARG A 15 -29.08 10.82 25.41
C ARG A 15 -29.91 11.84 24.58
N LYS A 16 -29.91 13.11 24.97
CA LYS A 16 -30.60 14.18 24.24
C LYS A 16 -29.96 14.44 22.87
N ASN A 17 -28.64 14.29 22.76
CA ASN A 17 -27.88 14.51 21.52
C ASN A 17 -27.56 13.18 20.81
N LYS A 18 -28.41 12.15 20.93
CA LYS A 18 -28.18 10.81 20.37
C LYS A 18 -27.79 10.83 18.87
N ARG A 19 -28.35 11.73 18.07
CA ARG A 19 -28.08 11.89 16.63
C ARG A 19 -26.62 12.27 16.34
N LEU A 20 -25.94 12.92 17.28
CA LEU A 20 -24.51 13.28 17.16
C LEU A 20 -23.59 12.24 17.83
N TYR A 21 -24.00 11.74 19.00
CA TYR A 21 -23.17 10.79 19.77
C TYR A 21 -23.19 9.38 19.22
N LEU A 22 -24.32 8.89 18.70
CA LEU A 22 -24.40 7.51 18.20
C LEU A 22 -23.41 7.22 17.06
N PRO A 23 -23.32 8.05 15.99
CA PRO A 23 -22.30 7.82 14.97
C PRO A 23 -20.87 7.97 15.51
N TYR A 24 -20.63 8.87 16.51
CA TYR A 24 -19.33 9.03 17.15
C TYR A 24 -18.91 7.77 17.92
N ILE A 25 -19.80 7.19 18.72
CA ILE A 25 -19.58 5.95 19.47
C ILE A 25 -19.35 4.78 18.49
N LEU A 26 -20.19 4.67 17.46
CA LEU A 26 -20.02 3.64 16.41
C LEU A 26 -18.65 3.73 15.71
N THR A 27 -18.17 4.96 15.48
CA THR A 27 -16.83 5.18 14.94
C THR A 27 -15.75 4.63 15.86
N GLN A 28 -15.82 4.95 17.14
CA GLN A 28 -14.86 4.45 18.14
C GLN A 28 -14.90 2.93 18.21
N ILE A 29 -16.09 2.33 18.28
CA ILE A 29 -16.30 0.87 18.28
C ILE A 29 -15.66 0.23 17.06
N GLY A 30 -15.91 0.76 15.85
CA GLY A 30 -15.35 0.23 14.61
C GLY A 30 -13.82 0.27 14.58
N MET A 31 -13.21 1.38 15.02
CA MET A 31 -11.75 1.51 15.07
C MET A 31 -11.12 0.57 16.09
N ILE A 32 -11.70 0.44 17.29
CA ILE A 32 -11.24 -0.48 18.34
C ILE A 32 -11.33 -1.93 17.85
N MET A 33 -12.47 -2.31 17.28
CA MET A 33 -12.72 -3.63 16.72
C MET A 33 -11.68 -4.01 15.67
N MET A 34 -11.45 -3.15 14.68
CA MET A 34 -10.49 -3.42 13.60
C MET A 34 -9.06 -3.48 14.11
N TYR A 35 -8.68 -2.60 15.02
CA TYR A 35 -7.37 -2.64 15.63
C TYR A 35 -7.16 -3.95 16.43
N TYR A 36 -8.14 -4.33 17.26
CA TYR A 36 -8.10 -5.58 17.99
C TYR A 36 -7.92 -6.78 17.07
N ILE A 37 -8.67 -6.86 15.97
CA ILE A 37 -8.58 -7.96 15.01
C ILE A 37 -7.15 -8.07 14.45
N VAL A 38 -6.53 -6.97 14.02
CA VAL A 38 -5.17 -7.01 13.46
C VAL A 38 -4.14 -7.41 14.53
N ILE A 39 -4.27 -6.92 15.76
CA ILE A 39 -3.38 -7.30 16.85
C ILE A 39 -3.62 -8.78 17.27
N PHE A 40 -4.87 -9.23 17.28
CA PHE A 40 -5.20 -10.63 17.53
C PHE A 40 -4.54 -11.55 16.48
N LEU A 41 -4.64 -11.23 15.19
CA LEU A 41 -4.00 -12.01 14.11
C LEU A 41 -2.48 -12.03 14.27
N ARG A 42 -1.86 -10.92 14.68
CA ARG A 42 -0.42 -10.84 14.90
C ARG A 42 0.09 -11.74 16.02
N TYR A 43 -0.64 -11.82 17.13
CA TYR A 43 -0.27 -12.62 18.32
C TYR A 43 -0.93 -14.00 18.35
N GLY A 44 -1.69 -14.36 17.31
CA GLY A 44 -2.36 -15.62 17.16
C GLY A 44 -1.40 -16.81 17.14
N GLU A 45 -1.81 -17.92 17.76
CA GLU A 45 -1.00 -19.14 17.78
C GLU A 45 -1.04 -19.90 16.45
N SER A 46 -2.09 -19.74 15.68
CA SER A 46 -2.30 -20.41 14.40
C SER A 46 -1.28 -20.06 13.32
N LEU A 47 -0.58 -18.92 13.48
CA LEU A 47 0.45 -18.46 12.53
C LEU A 47 1.87 -18.77 13.02
N LYS A 48 2.06 -19.16 14.29
CA LYS A 48 3.39 -19.40 14.85
C LYS A 48 3.97 -20.72 14.33
N GLY A 49 5.25 -20.66 13.96
CA GLY A 49 6.00 -21.84 13.49
C GLY A 49 5.62 -22.31 12.09
N THR A 50 4.76 -21.60 11.40
CA THR A 50 4.43 -21.88 10.00
C THR A 50 5.38 -21.12 9.06
N PHE A 51 5.58 -21.67 7.87
CA PHE A 51 6.44 -21.03 6.87
C PHE A 51 5.93 -19.61 6.55
N GLY A 52 6.82 -18.62 6.51
CA GLY A 52 6.45 -17.22 6.28
C GLY A 52 5.86 -16.47 7.49
N ASP A 53 5.80 -17.08 8.68
CA ASP A 53 5.25 -16.47 9.90
C ASP A 53 5.89 -15.12 10.25
N LYS A 54 7.22 -15.00 10.07
CA LYS A 54 7.97 -13.76 10.29
C LYS A 54 7.53 -12.64 9.37
N THR A 55 7.35 -12.92 8.09
CA THR A 55 6.91 -11.93 7.09
C THR A 55 5.48 -11.47 7.38
N VAL A 56 4.57 -12.42 7.65
CA VAL A 56 3.18 -12.12 8.03
C VAL A 56 3.11 -11.27 9.30
N ASN A 57 3.93 -11.60 10.31
CA ASN A 57 3.99 -10.85 11.57
C ASN A 57 4.45 -9.40 11.36
N VAL A 58 5.46 -9.18 10.50
CA VAL A 58 5.94 -7.84 10.13
C VAL A 58 4.85 -7.06 9.40
N VAL A 59 4.16 -7.67 8.44
CA VAL A 59 3.05 -7.04 7.70
C VAL A 59 1.92 -6.63 8.65
N LEU A 60 1.49 -7.52 9.55
CA LEU A 60 0.45 -7.23 10.55
C LEU A 60 0.90 -6.18 11.57
N MET A 61 2.18 -6.15 11.93
CA MET A 61 2.75 -5.10 12.78
C MET A 61 2.60 -3.71 12.15
N PHE A 62 3.01 -3.56 10.90
CA PHE A 62 2.84 -2.30 10.16
C PHE A 62 1.36 -1.92 10.03
N GLY A 63 0.48 -2.90 9.74
CA GLY A 63 -0.96 -2.70 9.70
C GLY A 63 -1.52 -2.16 11.03
N GLY A 64 -1.09 -2.73 12.15
CA GLY A 64 -1.46 -2.24 13.49
C GLY A 64 -1.04 -0.78 13.72
N TRP A 65 0.19 -0.42 13.37
CA TRP A 65 0.66 0.97 13.46
C TRP A 65 -0.17 1.93 12.58
N VAL A 66 -0.44 1.54 11.33
CA VAL A 66 -1.24 2.36 10.41
C VAL A 66 -2.64 2.58 10.98
N ILE A 67 -3.31 1.52 11.49
CA ILE A 67 -4.65 1.66 12.08
C ILE A 67 -4.61 2.53 13.34
N ALA A 68 -3.61 2.41 14.22
CA ALA A 68 -3.50 3.21 15.43
C ALA A 68 -3.34 4.71 15.09
N ILE A 69 -2.39 5.05 14.20
CA ILE A 69 -2.15 6.45 13.78
C ILE A 69 -3.40 7.01 13.09
N PHE A 70 -3.99 6.25 12.17
CA PHE A 70 -5.16 6.67 11.46
C PHE A 70 -6.37 6.85 12.40
N SER A 71 -6.59 5.92 13.34
CA SER A 71 -7.64 6.04 14.37
C SER A 71 -7.46 7.29 15.20
N CYS A 72 -6.22 7.60 15.62
CA CYS A 72 -5.91 8.83 16.34
C CYS A 72 -6.36 10.06 15.53
N ILE A 73 -5.86 10.22 14.31
CA ILE A 73 -6.17 11.35 13.44
C ILE A 73 -7.68 11.48 13.20
N PHE A 74 -8.34 10.37 12.88
CA PHE A 74 -9.75 10.35 12.54
C PHE A 74 -10.65 10.62 13.75
N LEU A 75 -10.33 10.06 14.90
CA LEU A 75 -11.08 10.32 16.14
C LEU A 75 -10.90 11.78 16.61
N PHE A 76 -9.72 12.37 16.41
CA PHE A 76 -9.51 13.80 16.63
C PHE A 76 -10.42 14.66 15.74
N TYR A 77 -10.55 14.30 14.46
CA TYR A 77 -11.44 14.99 13.53
C TYR A 77 -12.91 14.91 13.98
N THR A 78 -13.39 13.69 14.26
CA THR A 78 -14.79 13.48 14.67
C THR A 78 -15.11 14.10 16.03
N ASN A 79 -14.21 14.02 16.99
CA ASN A 79 -14.34 14.66 18.30
C ASN A 79 -14.40 16.21 18.18
N SER A 80 -13.49 16.78 17.38
CA SER A 80 -13.50 18.24 17.15
C SER A 80 -14.80 18.70 16.49
N PHE A 81 -15.36 17.88 15.61
CA PHE A 81 -16.66 18.14 15.02
C PHE A 81 -17.79 18.10 16.07
N LEU A 82 -17.82 17.07 16.92
CA LEU A 82 -18.78 16.93 18.00
C LEU A 82 -18.77 18.16 18.95
N ILE A 83 -17.57 18.55 19.40
CA ILE A 83 -17.40 19.72 20.29
C ILE A 83 -17.86 21.01 19.63
N ARG A 84 -17.55 21.23 18.35
CA ARG A 84 -18.01 22.44 17.61
C ARG A 84 -19.52 22.55 17.58
N ARG A 85 -20.24 21.46 17.41
CA ARG A 85 -21.71 21.44 17.38
C ARG A 85 -22.35 21.77 18.74
N ARG A 86 -21.65 21.38 19.80
CA ARG A 86 -22.13 21.63 21.17
C ARG A 86 -21.68 22.96 21.80
N LYS A 87 -20.93 23.77 21.05
CA LYS A 87 -20.43 25.06 21.54
C LYS A 87 -21.52 25.95 22.09
N LYS A 88 -22.70 25.97 21.47
CA LYS A 88 -23.88 26.76 21.98
C LYS A 88 -24.36 26.25 23.33
N GLU A 89 -24.44 24.93 23.52
CA GLU A 89 -24.85 24.34 24.81
C GLU A 89 -23.87 24.74 25.91
N PHE A 90 -22.56 24.65 25.64
CA PHE A 90 -21.51 25.04 26.58
C PHE A 90 -21.53 26.58 26.86
N GLY A 91 -21.82 27.39 25.84
CA GLY A 91 -22.03 28.82 26.00
C GLY A 91 -23.22 29.13 26.89
N LEU A 92 -24.33 28.42 26.70
CA LEU A 92 -25.54 28.58 27.56
C LEU A 92 -25.24 28.15 29.00
N TYR A 93 -24.54 27.03 29.23
CA TYR A 93 -24.15 26.64 30.58
C TYR A 93 -23.26 27.67 31.26
N ASN A 94 -22.36 28.31 30.51
CA ASN A 94 -21.51 29.38 31.05
C ASN A 94 -22.33 30.63 31.48
N ILE A 95 -23.35 31.05 30.67
CA ILE A 95 -24.25 32.16 31.04
C ILE A 95 -25.11 31.81 32.25
N LEU A 96 -25.53 30.55 32.36
CA LEU A 96 -26.29 30.05 33.52
C LEU A 96 -25.42 29.88 34.78
N GLY A 97 -24.16 30.31 34.75
CA GLY A 97 -23.27 30.37 35.92
C GLY A 97 -22.34 29.15 36.07
N MET A 98 -22.27 28.25 35.08
CA MET A 98 -21.25 27.18 35.11
C MET A 98 -19.90 27.73 34.68
N ASP A 99 -18.91 27.70 35.58
CA ASP A 99 -17.53 28.06 35.28
C ASP A 99 -16.92 27.08 34.27
N LYS A 100 -15.92 27.51 33.50
CA LYS A 100 -15.19 26.68 32.52
C LYS A 100 -14.60 25.39 33.13
N LYS A 101 -14.17 25.43 34.41
CA LYS A 101 -13.73 24.25 35.15
C LYS A 101 -14.85 23.21 35.30
N ASN A 102 -16.06 23.68 35.64
CA ASN A 102 -17.25 22.81 35.78
C ASN A 102 -17.67 22.19 34.45
N ILE A 103 -17.56 22.95 33.36
CA ILE A 103 -17.77 22.40 31.98
C ILE A 103 -16.73 21.37 31.64
N SER A 104 -15.45 21.54 32.05
CA SER A 104 -14.41 20.55 31.84
C SER A 104 -14.64 19.22 32.61
N ILE A 105 -15.23 19.32 33.82
CA ILE A 105 -15.63 18.13 34.61
C ILE A 105 -16.81 17.42 33.91
N LEU A 106 -17.76 18.17 33.33
CA LEU A 106 -18.83 17.60 32.54
C LEU A 106 -18.27 16.85 31.31
N LEU A 107 -17.34 17.46 30.57
CA LEU A 107 -16.66 16.84 29.43
C LEU A 107 -15.87 15.59 29.83
N PHE A 108 -15.26 15.59 31.01
CA PHE A 108 -14.57 14.41 31.53
C PHE A 108 -15.53 13.23 31.66
N TRP A 109 -16.70 13.42 32.30
CA TRP A 109 -17.70 12.36 32.45
C TRP A 109 -18.29 11.91 31.11
N GLU A 110 -18.55 12.84 30.18
CA GLU A 110 -19.02 12.50 28.82
C GLU A 110 -17.97 11.66 28.07
N SER A 111 -16.71 12.09 28.13
CA SER A 111 -15.60 11.36 27.50
C SER A 111 -15.43 9.98 28.15
N LEU A 112 -15.48 9.88 29.45
CA LEU A 112 -15.33 8.62 30.18
C LEU A 112 -16.46 7.62 29.81
N ILE A 113 -17.72 8.08 29.81
CA ILE A 113 -18.89 7.24 29.46
C ILE A 113 -18.77 6.76 28.01
N THR A 114 -18.51 7.65 27.05
CA THR A 114 -18.41 7.29 25.63
C THR A 114 -17.24 6.35 25.38
N SER A 115 -16.09 6.61 25.99
CA SER A 115 -14.89 5.78 25.86
C SER A 115 -15.08 4.38 26.47
N ALA A 116 -15.69 4.30 27.65
CA ALA A 116 -15.96 3.02 28.31
C ALA A 116 -16.92 2.16 27.48
N ILE A 117 -18.03 2.73 27.01
CA ILE A 117 -18.99 2.04 26.14
C ILE A 117 -18.31 1.58 24.85
N SER A 118 -17.54 2.46 24.21
CA SER A 118 -16.90 2.15 22.93
C SER A 118 -15.82 1.10 23.09
N LEU A 119 -15.02 1.16 24.16
CA LEU A 119 -13.97 0.18 24.44
C LEU A 119 -14.57 -1.20 24.72
N PHE A 120 -15.60 -1.26 25.58
CA PHE A 120 -16.27 -2.51 25.89
C PHE A 120 -16.92 -3.13 24.63
N CYS A 121 -17.77 -2.39 23.94
CA CYS A 121 -18.45 -2.87 22.75
C CYS A 121 -17.46 -3.21 21.61
N GLY A 122 -16.43 -2.40 21.42
CA GLY A 122 -15.41 -2.61 20.40
C GLY A 122 -14.58 -3.87 20.64
N LEU A 123 -14.18 -4.12 21.88
CA LEU A 123 -13.48 -5.35 22.27
C LEU A 123 -14.39 -6.59 22.13
N VAL A 124 -15.63 -6.52 22.59
CA VAL A 124 -16.60 -7.64 22.46
C VAL A 124 -16.82 -7.99 20.99
N LEU A 125 -17.08 -7.00 20.13
CA LEU A 125 -17.24 -7.24 18.69
C LEU A 125 -15.93 -7.71 18.04
N GLY A 126 -14.79 -7.16 18.46
CA GLY A 126 -13.48 -7.57 17.98
C GLY A 126 -13.20 -9.05 18.30
N VAL A 127 -13.44 -9.47 19.54
CA VAL A 127 -13.32 -10.88 19.96
C VAL A 127 -14.30 -11.77 19.19
N ALA A 128 -15.56 -11.36 19.04
CA ALA A 128 -16.55 -12.13 18.30
C ALA A 128 -16.19 -12.36 16.83
N LEU A 129 -15.60 -11.35 16.18
CA LEU A 129 -15.23 -11.41 14.77
C LEU A 129 -13.79 -11.88 14.52
N SER A 130 -12.96 -11.99 15.56
CA SER A 130 -11.54 -12.35 15.42
C SER A 130 -11.33 -13.70 14.76
N LYS A 131 -12.14 -14.71 15.12
CA LYS A 131 -12.05 -16.04 14.51
C LYS A 131 -12.44 -16.03 13.03
N LEU A 132 -13.48 -15.29 12.67
CA LEU A 132 -13.85 -15.11 11.26
C LEU A 132 -12.74 -14.44 10.46
N ALA A 133 -12.09 -13.43 11.05
CA ALA A 133 -10.97 -12.75 10.45
C ALA A 133 -9.75 -13.68 10.29
N GLU A 134 -9.46 -14.51 11.27
CA GLU A 134 -8.40 -15.53 11.22
C GLU A 134 -8.65 -16.55 10.10
N LEU A 135 -9.85 -17.10 10.03
CA LEU A 135 -10.26 -18.03 8.96
C LEU A 135 -10.15 -17.37 7.57
N GLY A 136 -10.53 -16.10 7.47
CA GLY A 136 -10.39 -15.32 6.24
C GLY A 136 -8.92 -15.17 5.82
N LEU A 137 -8.03 -14.86 6.76
CA LEU A 137 -6.59 -14.74 6.50
C LEU A 137 -6.01 -16.08 6.04
N ILE A 138 -6.26 -17.17 6.78
CA ILE A 138 -5.75 -18.52 6.46
C ILE A 138 -6.21 -18.95 5.06
N LYS A 139 -7.49 -18.71 4.74
CA LYS A 139 -8.05 -19.03 3.42
C LYS A 139 -7.37 -18.23 2.29
N VAL A 140 -7.12 -16.93 2.51
CA VAL A 140 -6.43 -16.08 1.53
C VAL A 140 -4.97 -16.51 1.37
N MET A 141 -4.32 -16.98 2.44
CA MET A 141 -2.96 -17.53 2.40
C MET A 141 -2.90 -18.94 1.77
N ASN A 142 -4.01 -19.50 1.33
CA ASN A 142 -4.15 -20.84 0.73
C ASN A 142 -3.58 -21.98 1.60
N ARG A 143 -3.76 -21.89 2.91
CA ARG A 143 -3.31 -22.91 3.87
C ARG A 143 -4.40 -23.96 4.14
N ALA A 144 -3.98 -25.23 4.18
CA ALA A 144 -4.88 -26.36 4.41
C ALA A 144 -5.18 -26.60 5.90
N GLU A 145 -4.22 -26.36 6.78
CA GLU A 145 -4.37 -26.63 8.21
C GLU A 145 -5.07 -25.48 8.93
N VAL A 146 -6.28 -25.73 9.37
CA VAL A 146 -7.09 -24.77 10.13
C VAL A 146 -7.41 -25.36 11.50
N SER A 147 -6.92 -24.74 12.57
CA SER A 147 -7.42 -25.01 13.91
C SER A 147 -8.76 -24.32 14.11
N TYR A 148 -9.82 -25.08 14.34
CA TYR A 148 -11.17 -24.55 14.59
C TYR A 148 -11.38 -24.11 16.03
N SER A 149 -10.39 -24.22 16.90
CA SER A 149 -10.51 -23.79 18.30
C SER A 149 -10.67 -22.27 18.39
N PHE A 150 -11.67 -21.83 19.15
CA PHE A 150 -11.84 -20.42 19.47
C PHE A 150 -11.00 -20.09 20.71
N TYR A 151 -10.16 -19.09 20.61
CA TYR A 151 -9.40 -18.58 21.75
C TYR A 151 -9.47 -17.06 21.83
N VAL A 152 -9.27 -16.54 23.03
CA VAL A 152 -9.22 -15.11 23.32
C VAL A 152 -7.80 -14.74 23.67
N SER A 153 -7.20 -13.77 23.01
CA SER A 153 -5.85 -13.31 23.29
C SER A 153 -5.85 -12.20 24.34
N PRO A 154 -5.41 -12.45 25.58
CA PRO A 154 -5.31 -11.40 26.61
C PRO A 154 -4.35 -10.29 26.21
N THR A 155 -3.26 -10.63 25.51
CA THR A 155 -2.27 -9.68 25.01
C THR A 155 -2.90 -8.69 24.03
N ALA A 156 -3.73 -9.18 23.09
CA ALA A 156 -4.41 -8.31 22.14
C ALA A 156 -5.42 -7.38 22.82
N ILE A 157 -6.14 -7.87 23.85
CA ILE A 157 -7.06 -7.04 24.65
C ILE A 157 -6.29 -5.93 25.36
N LEU A 158 -5.21 -6.26 26.06
CA LEU A 158 -4.43 -5.29 26.86
C LEU A 158 -3.79 -4.22 25.96
N LEU A 159 -3.17 -4.62 24.84
CA LEU A 159 -2.58 -3.68 23.90
C LEU A 159 -3.63 -2.76 23.28
N THR A 160 -4.78 -3.30 22.87
CA THR A 160 -5.88 -2.51 22.32
C THR A 160 -6.42 -1.53 23.35
N ALA A 161 -6.70 -1.99 24.55
CA ALA A 161 -7.16 -1.14 25.64
C ALA A 161 -6.15 -0.05 26.00
N GLY A 162 -4.85 -0.36 26.02
CA GLY A 162 -3.77 0.60 26.29
C GLY A 162 -3.70 1.70 25.22
N VAL A 163 -3.63 1.33 23.94
CA VAL A 163 -3.54 2.28 22.83
C VAL A 163 -4.76 3.20 22.79
N PHE A 164 -5.97 2.65 22.87
CA PHE A 164 -7.18 3.48 22.82
C PHE A 164 -7.41 4.31 24.08
N SER A 165 -6.97 3.85 25.25
CA SER A 165 -6.99 4.69 26.46
C SER A 165 -6.12 5.94 26.30
N VAL A 166 -4.93 5.80 25.70
CA VAL A 166 -4.07 6.96 25.37
C VAL A 166 -4.75 7.88 24.36
N ILE A 167 -5.33 7.33 23.30
CA ILE A 167 -6.05 8.13 22.29
C ILE A 167 -7.21 8.89 22.97
N PHE A 168 -8.03 8.25 23.80
CA PHE A 168 -9.14 8.89 24.50
C PHE A 168 -8.69 9.98 25.46
N LEU A 169 -7.59 9.78 26.16
CA LEU A 169 -6.98 10.81 26.99
C LEU A 169 -6.60 12.05 26.17
N LEU A 170 -5.94 11.84 25.01
CA LEU A 170 -5.56 12.91 24.10
C LEU A 170 -6.78 13.65 23.54
N LEU A 171 -7.86 12.93 23.20
CA LEU A 171 -9.13 13.51 22.74
C LEU A 171 -9.78 14.36 23.82
N PHE A 172 -9.80 13.88 25.06
CA PHE A 172 -10.31 14.65 26.21
C PHE A 172 -9.51 15.92 26.41
N LEU A 173 -8.17 15.86 26.45
CA LEU A 173 -7.30 17.02 26.61
C LEU A 173 -7.53 18.06 25.50
N ASN A 174 -7.69 17.60 24.24
CA ASN A 174 -8.01 18.49 23.12
C ASN A 174 -9.38 19.15 23.27
N SER A 175 -10.39 18.42 23.78
CA SER A 175 -11.73 18.96 24.01
C SER A 175 -11.73 20.05 25.08
N VAL A 176 -11.02 19.80 26.19
CA VAL A 176 -10.82 20.79 27.25
C VAL A 176 -10.11 22.04 26.71
N ARG A 177 -9.03 21.84 25.94
CA ARG A 177 -8.31 22.96 25.29
C ARG A 177 -9.24 23.82 24.43
N GLN A 178 -10.09 23.18 23.61
CA GLN A 178 -11.04 23.90 22.72
C GLN A 178 -12.06 24.73 23.49
N ILE A 179 -12.52 24.28 24.65
CA ILE A 179 -13.51 25.02 25.49
C ILE A 179 -12.83 26.11 26.32
N MET A 180 -11.67 25.82 26.91
CA MET A 180 -10.91 26.78 27.71
C MET A 180 -10.49 28.02 26.90
N SER A 181 -10.14 27.83 25.63
CA SER A 181 -9.69 28.88 24.71
C SER A 181 -10.84 29.69 24.08
N ALA A 182 -12.10 29.35 24.32
CA ALA A 182 -13.24 30.05 23.73
C ALA A 182 -13.92 31.02 24.73
N ASP A 183 -14.31 32.21 24.25
CA ASP A 183 -15.08 33.16 25.04
C ASP A 183 -16.58 32.85 24.99
N ALA A 184 -17.31 33.06 26.11
CA ALA A 184 -18.73 32.75 26.22
C ALA A 184 -19.59 33.45 25.15
N VAL A 185 -19.27 34.70 24.83
CA VAL A 185 -19.96 35.49 23.80
C VAL A 185 -19.72 34.93 22.38
N THR A 186 -18.49 34.50 22.10
CA THR A 186 -18.15 33.90 20.81
C THR A 186 -18.76 32.50 20.65
N LEU A 187 -18.94 31.75 21.75
CA LEU A 187 -19.63 30.47 21.77
C LEU A 187 -21.11 30.58 21.37
N LEU A 188 -21.81 31.62 21.84
CA LEU A 188 -23.23 31.86 21.53
C LEU A 188 -23.46 32.46 20.14
N ARG A 189 -22.61 33.40 19.73
CA ARG A 189 -22.76 34.10 18.44
C ARG A 189 -22.22 33.28 17.24
N SER A 190 -21.70 32.10 17.45
CA SER A 190 -20.98 31.30 16.40
C SER A 190 -21.82 31.00 15.16
N GLU A 191 -23.16 31.07 15.21
CA GLU A 191 -24.04 30.86 14.06
C GLU A 191 -24.71 32.14 13.53
N SER A 192 -24.82 33.21 14.34
CA SER A 192 -25.50 34.46 13.95
C SER A 192 -24.56 35.49 13.29
N LEU A 193 -23.25 35.31 13.44
CA LEU A 193 -22.27 36.11 12.70
C LEU A 193 -22.33 35.70 11.22
N GLY A 194 -22.93 36.54 10.38
CA GLY A 194 -22.97 36.37 8.93
C GLY A 194 -21.57 35.99 8.41
N GLU A 195 -21.50 34.95 7.61
CA GLU A 195 -20.22 34.47 7.03
C GLU A 195 -19.60 35.60 6.20
N LYS A 196 -18.44 36.07 6.60
CA LYS A 196 -17.63 36.98 5.76
C LYS A 196 -17.31 36.29 4.44
N PRO A 197 -17.43 36.99 3.30
CA PRO A 197 -17.12 36.40 2.00
C PRO A 197 -15.71 35.77 2.05
N PRO A 198 -15.56 34.54 1.57
CA PRO A 198 -14.30 33.83 1.69
C PRO A 198 -13.19 34.57 0.94
N LYS A 199 -12.13 34.96 1.63
CA LYS A 199 -10.92 35.45 0.99
C LYS A 199 -10.25 34.21 0.34
N ALA A 200 -10.42 34.03 -0.98
CA ALA A 200 -9.65 33.06 -1.71
C ALA A 200 -8.23 33.61 -1.88
N ASN A 201 -7.23 32.90 -1.40
CA ASN A 201 -5.86 33.20 -1.75
C ASN A 201 -5.53 32.46 -3.07
N PRO A 202 -5.43 33.17 -4.23
CA PRO A 202 -5.21 32.53 -5.50
C PRO A 202 -3.83 31.84 -5.54
N LEU A 203 -2.85 32.38 -4.82
CA LEU A 203 -1.51 31.82 -4.76
C LEU A 203 -1.52 30.38 -4.22
N LEU A 204 -2.25 30.13 -3.12
CA LEU A 204 -2.35 28.79 -2.55
C LEU A 204 -3.10 27.81 -3.47
N GLY A 205 -4.09 28.29 -4.21
CA GLY A 205 -4.75 27.48 -5.24
C GLY A 205 -3.80 27.08 -6.38
N VAL A 206 -2.99 28.05 -6.85
CA VAL A 206 -1.97 27.78 -7.89
C VAL A 206 -0.88 26.82 -7.37
N ILE A 207 -0.39 27.02 -6.14
CA ILE A 207 0.56 26.09 -5.51
C ILE A 207 -0.02 24.68 -5.45
N GLY A 208 -1.31 24.53 -5.10
CA GLY A 208 -1.97 23.23 -5.10
C GLY A 208 -1.97 22.54 -6.46
N VAL A 209 -2.23 23.29 -7.54
CA VAL A 209 -2.17 22.77 -8.91
C VAL A 209 -0.72 22.41 -9.28
N LEU A 210 0.26 23.25 -8.97
CA LEU A 210 1.67 22.98 -9.27
C LEU A 210 2.19 21.73 -8.54
N LEU A 211 1.80 21.53 -7.28
CA LEU A 211 2.14 20.32 -6.52
C LEU A 211 1.54 19.06 -7.15
N LEU A 212 0.28 19.11 -7.58
CA LEU A 212 -0.35 17.96 -8.26
C LEU A 212 0.30 17.67 -9.61
N LEU A 213 0.54 18.71 -10.42
CA LEU A 213 1.26 18.56 -11.69
C LEU A 213 2.67 18.02 -11.47
N GLY A 214 3.40 18.52 -10.48
CA GLY A 214 4.72 18.01 -10.11
C GLY A 214 4.68 16.53 -9.71
N ALA A 215 3.72 16.12 -8.89
CA ALA A 215 3.54 14.72 -8.51
C ALA A 215 3.20 13.82 -9.72
N TYR A 216 2.34 14.29 -10.62
CA TYR A 216 1.93 13.54 -11.81
C TYR A 216 3.05 13.42 -12.84
N THR A 217 3.77 14.51 -13.09
CA THR A 217 4.94 14.48 -13.99
C THR A 217 6.02 13.56 -13.44
N THR A 218 6.29 13.60 -12.14
CA THR A 218 7.23 12.69 -11.49
C THR A 218 6.79 11.23 -11.65
N ALA A 219 5.50 10.93 -11.45
CA ALA A 219 4.97 9.58 -11.62
C ALA A 219 5.09 9.07 -13.07
N VAL A 220 5.08 9.95 -14.08
CA VAL A 220 5.18 9.57 -15.49
C VAL A 220 6.63 9.51 -15.97
N VAL A 221 7.50 10.41 -15.52
CA VAL A 221 8.87 10.56 -16.04
C VAL A 221 9.83 9.53 -15.43
N VAL A 222 9.65 9.18 -14.14
CA VAL A 222 10.57 8.23 -13.47
C VAL A 222 10.39 6.83 -14.04
N GLU A 223 11.33 6.35 -14.85
CA GLU A 223 11.28 5.03 -15.49
C GLU A 223 11.91 3.92 -14.66
N GLU A 224 12.93 4.22 -13.89
CA GLU A 224 13.67 3.25 -13.10
C GLU A 224 12.88 2.79 -11.86
N PRO A 225 12.70 1.46 -11.66
CA PRO A 225 11.93 0.92 -10.54
C PRO A 225 12.46 1.34 -9.16
N GLN A 226 13.78 1.37 -8.97
CA GLN A 226 14.40 1.77 -7.69
C GLN A 226 14.15 3.25 -7.36
N THR A 227 14.30 4.11 -8.35
CA THR A 227 13.99 5.54 -8.23
C THR A 227 12.50 5.76 -8.00
N ALA A 228 11.62 4.94 -8.62
CA ALA A 228 10.18 4.99 -8.42
C ALA A 228 9.80 4.72 -6.94
N VAL A 229 10.42 3.74 -6.27
CA VAL A 229 10.17 3.47 -4.85
C VAL A 229 10.53 4.67 -3.96
N ARG A 230 11.68 5.29 -4.20
CA ARG A 230 12.15 6.45 -3.41
C ARG A 230 11.26 7.67 -3.60
N VAL A 231 10.89 7.95 -4.84
CA VAL A 231 10.13 9.14 -5.20
C VAL A 231 8.63 8.99 -4.92
N PHE A 232 8.14 7.76 -4.84
CA PHE A 232 6.73 7.46 -4.55
C PHE A 232 6.22 8.17 -3.29
N PHE A 233 6.95 8.07 -2.17
CA PHE A 233 6.53 8.71 -0.92
C PHE A 233 6.49 10.24 -1.01
N ILE A 234 7.43 10.84 -1.74
CA ILE A 234 7.43 12.29 -1.99
C ILE A 234 6.22 12.66 -2.84
N ALA A 235 5.94 11.92 -3.90
CA ALA A 235 4.78 12.13 -4.75
C ALA A 235 3.45 12.00 -3.97
N VAL A 236 3.33 11.02 -3.08
CA VAL A 236 2.16 10.86 -2.19
C VAL A 236 1.94 12.09 -1.31
N ILE A 237 3.00 12.61 -0.67
CA ILE A 237 2.92 13.82 0.16
C ILE A 237 2.48 15.03 -0.70
N MET A 238 3.06 15.19 -1.90
CA MET A 238 2.68 16.25 -2.83
C MET A 238 1.21 16.14 -3.25
N VAL A 239 0.72 14.93 -3.54
CA VAL A 239 -0.70 14.69 -3.88
C VAL A 239 -1.60 15.03 -2.69
N ILE A 240 -1.28 14.61 -1.47
CA ILE A 240 -2.07 14.92 -0.29
C ILE A 240 -2.16 16.44 -0.10
N VAL A 241 -1.02 17.13 0.00
CA VAL A 241 -0.97 18.58 0.23
C VAL A 241 -1.64 19.33 -0.92
N GLY A 242 -1.33 18.97 -2.17
CA GLY A 242 -1.91 19.56 -3.37
C GLY A 242 -3.43 19.42 -3.42
N THR A 243 -3.96 18.24 -3.05
CA THR A 243 -5.42 17.98 -2.98
C THR A 243 -6.09 18.85 -1.92
N TYR A 244 -5.50 18.99 -0.72
CA TYR A 244 -6.03 19.88 0.31
C TYR A 244 -6.04 21.33 -0.16
N LEU A 245 -4.96 21.83 -0.75
CA LEU A 245 -4.90 23.20 -1.27
C LEU A 245 -5.88 23.42 -2.42
N LEU A 246 -5.99 22.47 -3.35
CA LEU A 246 -6.92 22.56 -4.47
C LEU A 246 -8.38 22.55 -4.00
N MET A 247 -8.74 21.64 -3.09
CA MET A 247 -10.13 21.53 -2.60
C MET A 247 -10.52 22.71 -1.72
N ILE A 248 -9.61 23.31 -0.96
CA ILE A 248 -9.92 24.47 -0.08
C ILE A 248 -9.92 25.78 -0.87
N PHE A 249 -8.88 26.04 -1.66
CA PHE A 249 -8.69 27.34 -2.34
C PHE A 249 -9.11 27.30 -3.80
N GLY A 250 -8.79 26.24 -4.53
CA GLY A 250 -9.09 26.07 -5.96
C GLY A 250 -10.60 25.99 -6.21
N SER A 251 -11.35 25.29 -5.33
CA SER A 251 -12.81 25.20 -5.44
C SER A 251 -13.51 26.55 -5.30
N VAL A 252 -13.02 27.43 -4.40
CA VAL A 252 -13.54 28.81 -4.27
C VAL A 252 -13.21 29.65 -5.50
N LEU A 253 -12.00 29.49 -6.06
CA LEU A 253 -11.61 30.16 -7.29
C LEU A 253 -12.47 29.73 -8.47
N LEU A 254 -12.75 28.43 -8.59
CA LEU A 254 -13.63 27.89 -9.62
C LEU A 254 -15.05 28.48 -9.52
N CYS A 255 -15.62 28.52 -8.30
CA CYS A 255 -16.93 29.13 -8.09
C CYS A 255 -16.94 30.62 -8.48
N ARG A 256 -15.91 31.38 -8.12
CA ARG A 256 -15.76 32.79 -8.54
C ARG A 256 -15.62 32.96 -10.05
N PHE A 257 -14.90 32.06 -10.71
CA PHE A 257 -14.78 32.06 -12.16
C PHE A 257 -16.13 31.79 -12.83
N LEU A 258 -16.90 30.84 -12.32
CA LEU A 258 -18.27 30.55 -12.81
C LEU A 258 -19.23 31.73 -12.57
N GLN A 259 -19.09 32.46 -11.45
CA GLN A 259 -19.86 33.68 -11.17
C GLN A 259 -19.57 34.80 -12.20
N LYS A 260 -18.36 34.92 -12.71
CA LYS A 260 -17.99 35.90 -13.75
C LYS A 260 -18.61 35.59 -15.11
N ARG A 261 -18.96 34.35 -15.40
CA ARG A 261 -19.61 33.96 -16.67
C ARG A 261 -21.12 34.23 -16.60
N LYS A 262 -21.55 35.44 -17.00
CA LYS A 262 -22.95 35.92 -16.90
C LYS A 262 -23.96 34.95 -17.50
N ASN A 263 -23.70 34.40 -18.69
CA ASN A 263 -24.62 33.48 -19.39
C ASN A 263 -24.86 32.16 -18.64
N TYR A 264 -23.93 31.73 -17.79
CA TYR A 264 -24.05 30.53 -16.95
C TYR A 264 -24.68 30.87 -15.59
N TYR A 265 -24.16 31.93 -14.95
CA TYR A 265 -24.51 32.28 -13.58
C TYR A 265 -25.95 32.72 -13.40
N TYR A 266 -26.52 33.54 -14.32
CA TYR A 266 -27.89 34.09 -14.20
C TYR A 266 -29.00 33.11 -14.57
N GLN A 267 -28.70 31.85 -14.88
CA GLN A 267 -29.74 30.83 -14.98
C GLN A 267 -30.29 30.50 -13.58
N PRO A 268 -31.60 30.39 -13.37
CA PRO A 268 -32.22 30.26 -12.04
C PRO A 268 -31.65 29.13 -11.19
N ASN A 269 -31.39 27.97 -11.81
CA ASN A 269 -30.84 26.80 -11.14
C ASN A 269 -29.34 26.97 -10.78
N HIS A 270 -28.55 27.71 -11.57
CA HIS A 270 -27.13 27.93 -11.37
C HIS A 270 -26.86 29.07 -10.40
N PHE A 271 -27.68 30.10 -10.41
CA PHE A 271 -27.55 31.23 -9.51
C PHE A 271 -27.57 30.84 -8.02
N VAL A 272 -28.57 30.07 -7.63
CA VAL A 272 -28.70 29.58 -6.25
C VAL A 272 -27.57 28.60 -5.91
N SER A 273 -27.29 27.70 -6.82
CA SER A 273 -26.24 26.64 -6.59
C SER A 273 -24.86 27.25 -6.45
N VAL A 274 -24.41 28.09 -7.41
CA VAL A 274 -23.03 28.63 -7.42
C VAL A 274 -22.85 29.67 -6.30
N SER A 275 -23.86 30.48 -5.99
CA SER A 275 -23.81 31.44 -4.87
C SER A 275 -23.63 30.72 -3.54
N SER A 276 -24.45 29.72 -3.25
CA SER A 276 -24.37 28.97 -1.99
C SER A 276 -23.07 28.15 -1.91
N MET A 277 -22.64 27.60 -3.03
CA MET A 277 -21.43 26.76 -3.14
C MET A 277 -20.15 27.56 -2.83
N THR A 278 -20.07 28.84 -3.21
CA THR A 278 -18.90 29.70 -2.94
C THR A 278 -18.58 29.80 -1.46
N TYR A 279 -19.59 29.93 -0.63
CA TYR A 279 -19.45 30.02 0.83
C TYR A 279 -19.15 28.63 1.44
N ARG A 280 -19.81 27.59 0.94
CA ARG A 280 -19.67 26.21 1.41
C ARG A 280 -18.31 25.62 1.10
N MET A 281 -17.76 25.85 -0.09
CA MET A 281 -16.52 25.23 -0.52
C MET A 281 -15.34 25.58 0.35
N LYS A 282 -15.21 26.82 0.83
CA LYS A 282 -14.13 27.19 1.75
C LYS A 282 -14.21 26.42 3.06
N ARG A 283 -15.41 26.28 3.62
CA ARG A 283 -15.64 25.59 4.91
C ARG A 283 -15.51 24.08 4.78
N ASN A 284 -15.94 23.55 3.64
CA ASN A 284 -16.05 22.12 3.38
C ASN A 284 -14.86 21.55 2.62
N GLY A 285 -13.99 22.39 2.07
CA GLY A 285 -12.87 21.98 1.25
C GLY A 285 -11.95 20.95 1.93
N ALA A 286 -11.66 21.13 3.22
CA ALA A 286 -10.86 20.18 3.98
C ALA A 286 -11.55 18.79 4.11
N GLY A 287 -12.86 18.77 4.36
CA GLY A 287 -13.62 17.52 4.42
C GLY A 287 -13.68 16.81 3.07
N LEU A 288 -13.84 17.56 1.97
CA LEU A 288 -13.81 17.01 0.61
C LEU A 288 -12.43 16.46 0.26
N ALA A 289 -11.36 17.18 0.63
CA ALA A 289 -9.99 16.72 0.45
C ALA A 289 -9.73 15.43 1.23
N SER A 290 -10.18 15.36 2.50
CA SER A 290 -10.04 14.14 3.31
C SER A 290 -10.73 12.94 2.64
N VAL A 291 -11.95 13.12 2.15
CA VAL A 291 -12.69 12.04 1.46
C VAL A 291 -11.97 11.64 0.16
N CYS A 292 -11.47 12.61 -0.61
CA CYS A 292 -10.70 12.34 -1.84
C CYS A 292 -9.43 11.52 -1.54
N VAL A 293 -8.65 11.95 -0.54
CA VAL A 293 -7.42 11.25 -0.13
C VAL A 293 -7.73 9.85 0.38
N LEU A 294 -8.76 9.69 1.24
CA LEU A 294 -9.16 8.37 1.75
C LEU A 294 -9.63 7.44 0.62
N ALA A 295 -10.43 7.95 -0.31
CA ALA A 295 -10.86 7.18 -1.49
C ALA A 295 -9.67 6.76 -2.34
N THR A 296 -8.70 7.65 -2.57
CA THR A 296 -7.46 7.33 -3.29
C THR A 296 -6.65 6.26 -2.56
N MET A 297 -6.51 6.38 -1.23
CA MET A 297 -5.79 5.38 -0.42
C MET A 297 -6.44 4.00 -0.51
N VAL A 298 -7.76 3.92 -0.42
CA VAL A 298 -8.52 2.66 -0.59
C VAL A 298 -8.24 2.06 -1.96
N LEU A 299 -8.38 2.86 -3.02
CA LEU A 299 -8.21 2.40 -4.40
C LEU A 299 -6.78 1.92 -4.66
N VAL A 300 -5.79 2.69 -4.27
CA VAL A 300 -4.37 2.34 -4.43
C VAL A 300 -4.04 1.06 -3.67
N MET A 301 -4.48 0.97 -2.40
CA MET A 301 -4.14 -0.15 -1.54
C MET A 301 -4.78 -1.45 -2.03
N ILE A 302 -6.09 -1.44 -2.29
CA ILE A 302 -6.80 -2.66 -2.68
C ILE A 302 -6.38 -3.12 -4.08
N SER A 303 -6.19 -2.21 -5.04
CA SER A 303 -5.77 -2.58 -6.40
C SER A 303 -4.34 -3.11 -6.45
N SER A 304 -3.41 -2.51 -5.69
CA SER A 304 -2.02 -2.96 -5.66
C SER A 304 -1.88 -4.32 -4.98
N THR A 305 -2.51 -4.51 -3.81
CA THR A 305 -2.42 -5.77 -3.07
C THR A 305 -3.19 -6.90 -3.75
N ALA A 306 -4.33 -6.60 -4.40
CA ALA A 306 -5.06 -7.56 -5.22
C ALA A 306 -4.25 -7.98 -6.45
N CYS A 307 -3.57 -7.05 -7.11
CA CYS A 307 -2.69 -7.37 -8.24
C CYS A 307 -1.55 -8.30 -7.80
N LEU A 308 -0.91 -8.03 -6.66
CA LEU A 308 0.11 -8.91 -6.08
C LEU A 308 -0.46 -10.31 -5.82
N PHE A 309 -1.61 -10.41 -5.21
CA PHE A 309 -2.24 -11.67 -4.87
C PHE A 309 -2.65 -12.49 -6.11
N PHE A 310 -3.38 -11.88 -7.05
CA PHE A 310 -3.82 -12.57 -8.28
C PHE A 310 -2.68 -12.83 -9.27
N GLY A 311 -1.60 -12.08 -9.19
CA GLY A 311 -0.40 -12.27 -10.00
C GLY A 311 0.62 -13.26 -9.41
N THR A 312 0.34 -13.85 -8.24
CA THR A 312 1.28 -14.72 -7.50
C THR A 312 1.77 -15.90 -8.34
N GLU A 313 0.87 -16.66 -8.98
CA GLU A 313 1.25 -17.83 -9.79
C GLU A 313 2.23 -17.49 -10.89
N ASN A 314 2.05 -16.36 -11.51
CA ASN A 314 2.93 -15.96 -12.58
C ASN A 314 4.29 -15.45 -12.07
N SER A 315 4.33 -14.81 -10.90
CA SER A 315 5.61 -14.47 -10.25
C SER A 315 6.38 -15.73 -9.85
N ILE A 316 5.66 -16.77 -9.39
CA ILE A 316 6.22 -18.07 -9.07
C ILE A 316 6.80 -18.73 -10.33
N SER A 317 6.07 -18.73 -11.46
CA SER A 317 6.56 -19.33 -12.70
C SER A 317 7.79 -18.63 -13.30
N ILE A 318 7.96 -17.33 -13.03
CA ILE A 318 9.16 -16.58 -13.43
C ILE A 318 10.33 -16.92 -12.49
N ARG A 319 10.07 -16.96 -11.18
CA ARG A 319 11.12 -17.23 -10.19
C ARG A 319 11.62 -18.68 -10.25
N TYR A 320 10.68 -19.61 -10.39
CA TYR A 320 10.98 -21.04 -10.40
C TYR A 320 10.66 -21.64 -11.76
N PRO A 321 11.60 -21.61 -12.69
CA PRO A 321 11.38 -22.15 -14.05
C PRO A 321 11.18 -23.67 -14.04
N ARG A 322 11.65 -24.36 -12.98
CA ARG A 322 11.47 -25.79 -12.71
C ARG A 322 11.11 -26.00 -11.25
N ASP A 323 10.79 -27.24 -10.86
CA ASP A 323 10.39 -27.58 -9.49
C ASP A 323 11.55 -27.38 -8.50
N ILE A 324 12.76 -27.79 -8.87
CA ILE A 324 13.98 -27.56 -8.08
C ILE A 324 14.92 -26.65 -8.85
N THR A 325 15.42 -25.64 -8.17
CA THR A 325 16.38 -24.66 -8.69
C THR A 325 17.61 -24.65 -7.80
N LEU A 326 18.78 -24.94 -8.36
CA LEU A 326 20.07 -24.89 -7.68
C LEU A 326 20.96 -23.82 -8.29
N SER A 327 21.67 -23.10 -7.43
CA SER A 327 22.74 -22.18 -7.78
C SER A 327 23.94 -22.46 -6.88
N THR A 328 25.05 -22.92 -7.46
CA THR A 328 26.28 -23.20 -6.74
C THR A 328 27.35 -22.23 -7.23
N GLY A 329 27.89 -21.39 -6.34
CA GLY A 329 28.93 -20.41 -6.64
C GLY A 329 30.29 -20.82 -6.09
N PHE A 330 31.33 -20.62 -6.87
CA PHE A 330 32.71 -20.98 -6.57
C PHE A 330 33.62 -19.73 -6.60
N THR A 331 34.83 -19.87 -6.05
CA THR A 331 35.82 -18.80 -5.98
C THR A 331 36.71 -18.71 -7.22
N SER A 332 36.75 -19.75 -8.06
CA SER A 332 37.64 -19.84 -9.23
C SER A 332 36.92 -20.35 -10.47
N LEU A 333 37.33 -19.81 -11.62
CA LEU A 333 36.86 -20.27 -12.94
C LEU A 333 37.18 -21.75 -13.20
N ASP A 334 38.34 -22.24 -12.69
CA ASP A 334 38.77 -23.64 -12.88
C ASP A 334 37.85 -24.65 -12.16
N GLU A 335 36.93 -24.17 -11.30
CA GLU A 335 35.99 -25.02 -10.57
C GLU A 335 34.66 -25.20 -11.30
N ILE A 336 34.41 -24.40 -12.32
CA ILE A 336 33.27 -24.59 -13.22
C ILE A 336 33.67 -25.27 -14.51
N ASP A 337 34.73 -26.09 -14.46
CA ASP A 337 35.13 -27.00 -15.55
C ASP A 337 34.17 -28.20 -15.62
N ASP A 338 34.17 -28.86 -16.78
CA ASP A 338 33.26 -29.97 -17.05
C ASP A 338 33.44 -31.16 -16.10
N ASP A 339 34.66 -31.42 -15.63
CA ASP A 339 34.94 -32.57 -14.76
C ASP A 339 34.47 -32.33 -13.33
N ASN A 340 34.61 -31.12 -12.81
CA ASN A 340 34.07 -30.77 -11.49
C ASN A 340 32.54 -30.68 -11.51
N LEU A 341 31.97 -30.11 -12.57
CA LEU A 341 30.52 -29.98 -12.71
C LEU A 341 29.84 -31.34 -12.92
N LYS A 342 30.48 -32.31 -13.56
CA LYS A 342 29.98 -33.71 -13.61
C LYS A 342 29.91 -34.34 -12.23
N LYS A 343 30.87 -34.05 -11.32
CA LYS A 343 30.79 -34.51 -9.92
C LYS A 343 29.63 -33.85 -9.18
N VAL A 344 29.49 -32.53 -9.30
CA VAL A 344 28.33 -31.80 -8.72
C VAL A 344 27.00 -32.35 -9.22
N ALA A 345 26.89 -32.60 -10.53
CA ALA A 345 25.70 -33.20 -11.12
C ALA A 345 25.44 -34.63 -10.59
N ALA A 346 26.48 -35.46 -10.48
CA ALA A 346 26.37 -36.83 -9.97
C ALA A 346 25.94 -36.84 -8.48
N ASP A 347 26.48 -35.92 -7.66
CA ASP A 347 26.07 -35.79 -6.25
C ASP A 347 24.59 -35.42 -6.13
N ILE A 348 24.12 -34.49 -6.96
CA ILE A 348 22.69 -34.06 -6.99
C ILE A 348 21.81 -35.24 -7.44
N ASP A 349 22.19 -35.94 -8.51
CA ASP A 349 21.42 -37.07 -9.04
C ASP A 349 21.39 -38.25 -8.05
N SER A 350 22.49 -38.51 -7.34
CA SER A 350 22.56 -39.51 -6.27
C SER A 350 21.66 -39.16 -5.09
N LEU A 351 21.65 -37.89 -4.70
CA LEU A 351 20.79 -37.42 -3.61
C LEU A 351 19.31 -37.47 -4.03
N ALA A 352 18.96 -37.04 -5.23
CA ALA A 352 17.59 -37.15 -5.77
C ALA A 352 17.13 -38.62 -5.78
N ALA A 353 18.00 -39.55 -6.23
CA ALA A 353 17.69 -40.97 -6.22
C ALA A 353 17.49 -41.54 -4.81
N SER A 354 18.24 -41.06 -3.79
CA SER A 354 18.04 -41.47 -2.38
C SER A 354 16.67 -41.06 -1.81
N HIS A 355 16.05 -40.01 -2.34
CA HIS A 355 14.70 -39.57 -2.05
C HIS A 355 13.65 -40.20 -2.98
N ASN A 356 14.02 -41.16 -3.84
CA ASN A 356 13.16 -41.72 -4.90
C ASN A 356 12.60 -40.66 -5.87
N ALA A 357 13.32 -39.58 -6.06
CA ALA A 357 12.92 -38.48 -6.96
C ALA A 357 13.34 -38.85 -8.42
N ASN A 358 12.38 -38.73 -9.35
CA ASN A 358 12.65 -38.84 -10.77
C ASN A 358 12.95 -37.45 -11.35
N ALA A 359 14.22 -37.09 -11.47
CA ALA A 359 14.62 -35.83 -12.08
C ALA A 359 14.36 -35.86 -13.60
N SER A 360 13.58 -34.89 -14.08
CA SER A 360 13.23 -34.74 -15.50
C SER A 360 13.41 -33.29 -15.96
N ASN A 361 13.40 -33.05 -17.26
CA ASN A 361 13.56 -31.73 -17.87
C ASN A 361 14.76 -30.96 -17.35
N ILE A 362 15.88 -31.64 -17.16
CA ILE A 362 17.11 -31.10 -16.59
C ILE A 362 17.67 -30.02 -17.51
N VAL A 363 17.93 -28.85 -16.96
CA VAL A 363 18.62 -27.73 -17.62
C VAL A 363 19.75 -27.27 -16.72
N ALA A 364 20.92 -27.05 -17.28
CA ALA A 364 22.07 -26.56 -16.54
C ALA A 364 22.90 -25.59 -17.38
N TYR A 365 23.50 -24.61 -16.75
CA TYR A 365 24.40 -23.67 -17.40
C TYR A 365 25.42 -23.08 -16.43
N ARG A 366 26.55 -22.62 -16.98
CA ARG A 366 27.62 -21.92 -16.28
C ARG A 366 27.41 -20.41 -16.47
N SER A 367 27.64 -19.61 -15.43
CA SER A 367 27.66 -18.15 -15.53
C SER A 367 28.78 -17.55 -14.68
N VAL A 368 29.38 -16.50 -15.18
CA VAL A 368 30.23 -15.63 -14.38
C VAL A 368 29.43 -14.36 -14.06
N VAL A 369 29.14 -14.21 -12.78
CA VAL A 369 28.27 -13.15 -12.28
C VAL A 369 29.10 -12.07 -11.62
N THR A 370 28.90 -10.82 -12.06
CA THR A 370 29.51 -9.63 -11.45
C THR A 370 28.50 -8.47 -11.47
N VAL A 371 28.78 -7.45 -10.69
CA VAL A 371 27.94 -6.23 -10.63
C VAL A 371 28.79 -5.03 -11.04
N GLY A 372 28.19 -4.12 -11.80
CA GLY A 372 28.91 -2.91 -12.27
C GLY A 372 28.00 -1.94 -12.99
N THR A 373 28.62 -1.02 -13.72
CA THR A 373 27.92 0.02 -14.48
C THR A 373 28.21 -0.14 -15.96
N ILE A 374 27.23 0.18 -16.81
CA ILE A 374 27.41 0.28 -18.25
C ILE A 374 27.79 1.75 -18.56
N LEU A 375 29.03 1.95 -19.04
CA LEU A 375 29.52 3.24 -19.46
C LEU A 375 29.18 3.52 -20.94
N ASP A 376 29.37 4.75 -21.38
CA ASP A 376 29.16 5.15 -22.78
C ASP A 376 29.97 4.29 -23.74
N GLY A 377 29.35 3.88 -24.87
CA GLY A 377 29.94 2.98 -25.85
C GLY A 377 29.85 1.50 -25.48
N GLY A 378 29.08 1.13 -24.44
CA GLY A 378 28.85 -0.27 -24.06
C GLY A 378 30.02 -0.90 -23.29
N LYS A 379 30.86 -0.09 -22.62
CA LYS A 379 31.92 -0.61 -21.75
C LYS A 379 31.34 -1.00 -20.39
N LEU A 380 31.58 -2.23 -19.99
CA LEU A 380 31.19 -2.73 -18.66
C LEU A 380 32.32 -2.45 -17.68
N ALA A 381 32.01 -1.68 -16.64
CA ALA A 381 32.92 -1.37 -15.55
C ALA A 381 32.43 -2.11 -14.28
N PRO A 382 33.13 -3.18 -13.83
CA PRO A 382 32.82 -3.86 -12.57
C PRO A 382 33.03 -2.92 -11.40
N ASP A 383 32.09 -2.90 -10.44
CA ASP A 383 32.22 -2.10 -9.23
C ASP A 383 32.55 -3.00 -8.03
N GLY A 384 33.80 -2.89 -7.55
CA GLY A 384 34.29 -3.65 -6.41
C GLY A 384 33.56 -3.41 -5.06
N THR A 385 32.49 -2.60 -5.04
CA THR A 385 31.74 -2.30 -3.81
C THR A 385 30.39 -3.03 -3.71
N ALA A 386 30.03 -3.81 -4.73
CA ALA A 386 28.65 -4.24 -4.91
C ALA A 386 28.31 -5.64 -4.36
N VAL A 387 29.13 -6.24 -3.51
CA VAL A 387 28.78 -7.50 -2.81
C VAL A 387 27.72 -7.25 -1.73
N ASP A 388 27.57 -6.01 -1.27
CA ASP A 388 26.48 -5.57 -0.41
C ASP A 388 25.36 -4.96 -1.28
N VAL A 389 24.60 -5.81 -1.98
CA VAL A 389 23.51 -5.43 -2.89
C VAL A 389 22.26 -4.95 -2.13
N GLY A 390 22.46 -4.33 -1.01
CA GLY A 390 21.47 -3.53 -0.33
C GLY A 390 21.59 -2.07 -0.78
N ILE A 391 20.87 -1.67 -1.84
CA ILE A 391 20.41 -0.28 -1.98
C ILE A 391 21.54 0.79 -1.99
N LYS A 392 22.49 0.75 -2.88
CA LYS A 392 23.31 1.93 -3.20
C LYS A 392 23.19 2.31 -4.66
N SER A 393 22.60 3.49 -4.87
CA SER A 393 22.47 4.29 -6.10
C SER A 393 22.17 3.57 -7.43
N GLY A 394 21.09 3.96 -8.06
CA GLY A 394 20.41 3.49 -9.27
C GLY A 394 21.17 3.34 -10.61
N ALA A 395 22.44 2.97 -10.58
CA ALA A 395 23.24 2.78 -11.79
C ALA A 395 23.85 1.38 -11.92
N HIS A 396 23.63 0.47 -10.96
CA HIS A 396 24.24 -0.85 -10.98
C HIS A 396 23.41 -1.86 -11.78
N THR A 397 24.07 -2.64 -12.62
CA THR A 397 23.55 -3.74 -13.42
C THR A 397 24.27 -5.03 -13.03
N CYS A 398 23.54 -6.12 -12.84
CA CYS A 398 24.13 -7.44 -12.71
C CYS A 398 24.51 -7.94 -14.11
N PHE A 399 25.73 -8.41 -14.28
CA PHE A 399 26.22 -9.00 -15.52
C PHE A 399 26.37 -10.51 -15.33
N ASP A 400 25.73 -11.26 -16.20
CA ASP A 400 25.80 -12.71 -16.30
C ASP A 400 26.48 -13.08 -17.60
N ILE A 401 27.73 -13.57 -17.55
CA ILE A 401 28.48 -13.94 -18.72
C ILE A 401 28.37 -15.47 -18.86
N VAL A 402 27.80 -15.95 -19.97
CA VAL A 402 27.41 -17.34 -20.21
C VAL A 402 28.03 -17.81 -21.50
N PRO A 403 28.63 -19.02 -21.56
CA PRO A 403 29.15 -19.57 -22.82
C PRO A 403 28.02 -19.90 -23.80
N ILE A 404 28.23 -19.67 -25.09
CA ILE A 404 27.22 -19.89 -26.14
C ILE A 404 26.72 -21.34 -26.18
N GLU A 405 27.55 -22.30 -25.80
CA GLU A 405 27.18 -23.72 -25.72
C GLU A 405 26.04 -23.93 -24.73
N ASP A 406 26.14 -23.31 -23.54
CA ASP A 406 25.15 -23.40 -22.49
C ASP A 406 23.86 -22.64 -22.89
N TYR A 407 23.99 -21.49 -23.58
CA TYR A 407 22.83 -20.80 -24.17
C TYR A 407 22.08 -21.72 -25.15
N ASN A 408 22.81 -22.39 -26.05
CA ASN A 408 22.21 -23.31 -27.00
C ASN A 408 21.52 -24.48 -26.33
N ALA A 409 22.13 -25.04 -25.27
CA ALA A 409 21.56 -26.15 -24.50
C ALA A 409 20.27 -25.71 -23.77
N VAL A 410 20.26 -24.53 -23.17
CA VAL A 410 19.08 -23.96 -22.46
C VAL A 410 17.94 -23.64 -23.39
N MET A 411 18.23 -23.01 -24.54
CA MET A 411 17.22 -22.52 -25.47
C MET A 411 16.84 -23.53 -26.57
N GLY A 412 17.50 -24.68 -26.64
CA GLY A 412 17.34 -25.59 -27.76
C GLY A 412 17.73 -24.96 -29.10
N ALA A 413 18.67 -24.00 -29.07
CA ALA A 413 19.14 -23.24 -30.22
C ALA A 413 20.42 -23.85 -30.79
N ASN A 414 20.81 -23.40 -31.98
CA ASN A 414 22.07 -23.80 -32.61
C ASN A 414 22.79 -22.56 -33.17
N GLU A 415 23.04 -21.59 -32.27
CA GLU A 415 23.71 -20.35 -32.60
C GLU A 415 25.23 -20.52 -32.56
N ALA A 416 25.91 -20.01 -33.58
CA ALA A 416 27.36 -19.92 -33.65
C ALA A 416 27.80 -18.46 -33.57
N LEU A 417 28.82 -18.15 -32.78
CA LEU A 417 29.44 -16.86 -32.66
C LEU A 417 30.83 -16.83 -33.22
N ALA A 418 31.20 -15.76 -33.93
CA ALA A 418 32.59 -15.48 -34.25
C ALA A 418 33.38 -15.12 -32.96
N PRO A 419 34.72 -15.20 -32.93
CA PRO A 419 35.53 -14.92 -31.74
C PRO A 419 35.36 -13.48 -31.16
N ASP A 420 34.79 -12.55 -31.94
CA ASP A 420 34.55 -11.17 -31.61
C ASP A 420 33.05 -10.82 -31.52
N GLU A 421 32.15 -11.80 -31.55
CA GLU A 421 30.70 -11.61 -31.47
C GLU A 421 30.13 -12.06 -30.14
N VAL A 422 29.01 -11.41 -29.72
CA VAL A 422 28.21 -11.78 -28.56
C VAL A 422 26.71 -11.66 -28.87
N ILE A 423 25.90 -12.43 -28.13
CA ILE A 423 24.46 -12.24 -28.05
C ILE A 423 24.15 -11.59 -26.69
N VAL A 424 23.17 -10.71 -26.61
CA VAL A 424 22.81 -10.01 -25.37
C VAL A 424 21.33 -10.22 -25.04
N TYR A 425 21.04 -10.47 -23.78
CA TYR A 425 19.70 -10.45 -23.22
C TYR A 425 19.64 -9.46 -22.05
N GLY A 426 18.72 -8.49 -22.10
CA GLY A 426 18.49 -7.54 -21.00
C GLY A 426 17.27 -7.90 -20.18
N TYR A 427 17.46 -8.30 -18.93
CA TYR A 427 16.36 -8.52 -17.98
C TYR A 427 16.11 -7.25 -17.18
N LYS A 428 14.88 -6.72 -17.20
CA LYS A 428 14.49 -5.41 -16.62
C LYS A 428 15.20 -4.19 -17.25
N MET A 429 15.88 -4.38 -18.38
CA MET A 429 16.53 -3.31 -19.14
C MET A 429 16.55 -3.60 -20.65
N LYS A 430 16.81 -2.58 -21.45
CA LYS A 430 17.08 -2.70 -22.88
C LYS A 430 18.52 -2.26 -23.14
N TYR A 431 19.31 -3.13 -23.75
CA TYR A 431 20.65 -2.78 -24.22
C TYR A 431 20.57 -1.94 -25.51
N LYS A 432 21.35 -0.83 -25.59
CA LYS A 432 21.22 0.17 -26.66
C LYS A 432 22.44 0.28 -27.55
N TYR A 433 23.54 -0.42 -27.22
CA TYR A 433 24.80 -0.29 -27.95
C TYR A 433 25.02 -1.50 -28.89
N ASP A 434 25.72 -1.24 -30.01
CA ASP A 434 26.08 -2.29 -30.98
C ASP A 434 27.33 -3.09 -30.57
N THR A 435 28.00 -2.68 -29.50
CA THR A 435 29.23 -3.30 -29.00
C THR A 435 29.17 -3.48 -27.49
N VAL A 436 29.84 -4.52 -26.98
CA VAL A 436 30.07 -4.77 -25.54
C VAL A 436 31.58 -4.86 -25.31
N THR A 437 32.12 -4.03 -24.43
CA THR A 437 33.52 -4.10 -24.03
C THR A 437 33.62 -4.75 -22.66
N LEU A 438 34.26 -5.90 -22.58
CA LEU A 438 34.43 -6.71 -21.38
C LEU A 438 35.86 -6.60 -20.83
N GLY A 439 36.00 -6.49 -19.52
CA GLY A 439 37.27 -6.60 -18.80
C GLY A 439 38.39 -5.69 -19.36
N ASP A 440 39.51 -6.30 -19.77
CA ASP A 440 40.75 -5.64 -20.25
C ASP A 440 40.59 -4.82 -21.57
N GLY A 441 39.38 -4.50 -21.94
CA GLY A 441 39.11 -3.66 -23.10
C GLY A 441 38.88 -4.44 -24.39
N LYS A 442 38.70 -5.77 -24.34
CA LYS A 442 38.25 -6.55 -25.50
C LYS A 442 36.80 -6.15 -25.82
N THR A 443 36.62 -5.65 -27.04
CA THR A 443 35.32 -5.22 -27.56
C THR A 443 34.74 -6.32 -28.44
N TYR A 444 33.52 -6.71 -28.14
CA TYR A 444 32.71 -7.64 -28.90
C TYR A 444 31.61 -6.91 -29.64
N LYS A 445 31.29 -7.38 -30.82
CA LYS A 445 30.15 -6.89 -31.62
C LYS A 445 28.90 -7.63 -31.18
N VAL A 446 27.82 -6.90 -30.96
CA VAL A 446 26.51 -7.48 -30.65
C VAL A 446 25.90 -8.04 -31.94
N LYS A 447 25.90 -9.35 -32.09
CA LYS A 447 25.28 -10.03 -33.24
C LYS A 447 23.78 -9.85 -33.25
N LYS A 448 23.14 -10.03 -32.07
CA LYS A 448 21.70 -9.79 -31.85
C LYS A 448 21.41 -9.61 -30.37
N THR A 449 20.28 -8.95 -30.09
CA THR A 449 19.64 -8.96 -28.78
C THR A 449 18.47 -9.95 -28.81
N VAL A 450 18.30 -10.73 -27.74
CA VAL A 450 17.17 -11.67 -27.57
C VAL A 450 16.21 -11.15 -26.54
N ASP A 451 14.94 -11.48 -26.68
CA ASP A 451 13.85 -10.96 -25.81
C ASP A 451 13.51 -11.94 -24.68
N ASN A 452 14.06 -13.16 -24.71
CA ASN A 452 13.77 -14.18 -23.70
C ASN A 452 14.99 -15.06 -23.44
N TYR A 453 15.19 -15.41 -22.17
CA TYR A 453 16.17 -16.39 -21.69
C TYR A 453 15.68 -16.97 -20.37
N LEU A 454 16.11 -18.17 -20.02
CA LEU A 454 15.87 -18.77 -18.71
C LEU A 454 16.70 -18.02 -17.67
N ILE A 455 16.05 -17.47 -16.67
CA ILE A 455 16.71 -16.76 -15.57
C ILE A 455 16.62 -17.58 -14.28
N ASP A 456 17.65 -17.46 -13.45
CA ASP A 456 17.66 -18.09 -12.12
C ASP A 456 16.77 -17.30 -11.12
N GLY A 457 16.43 -17.98 -10.01
CA GLY A 457 15.58 -17.41 -8.97
C GLY A 457 16.16 -16.15 -8.33
N ASP A 458 17.48 -16.10 -8.11
CA ASP A 458 18.15 -14.95 -7.51
C ASP A 458 18.12 -13.74 -8.45
N THR A 459 18.42 -13.94 -9.73
CA THR A 459 18.33 -12.90 -10.76
C THR A 459 16.90 -12.38 -10.90
N SER A 460 15.91 -13.27 -10.81
CA SER A 460 14.51 -12.89 -10.94
C SER A 460 14.04 -11.92 -9.86
N VAL A 461 14.52 -12.05 -8.62
CA VAL A 461 14.14 -11.17 -7.49
C VAL A 461 15.00 -9.93 -7.36
N ASN A 462 16.13 -9.84 -8.07
CA ASN A 462 16.95 -8.64 -8.05
C ASN A 462 16.16 -7.41 -8.54
N ILE A 463 16.19 -6.35 -7.74
CA ILE A 463 15.61 -5.06 -8.13
C ILE A 463 16.48 -4.42 -9.22
N ALA A 464 17.79 -4.62 -9.17
CA ALA A 464 18.73 -4.17 -10.20
C ALA A 464 18.46 -4.90 -11.53
N PRO A 465 18.59 -4.21 -12.68
CA PRO A 465 18.53 -4.86 -13.97
C PRO A 465 19.68 -5.87 -14.13
N SER A 466 19.46 -6.92 -14.91
CA SER A 466 20.49 -7.91 -15.24
C SER A 466 20.72 -7.97 -16.75
N MET A 467 21.95 -8.16 -17.14
CA MET A 467 22.37 -8.28 -18.54
C MET A 467 23.10 -9.60 -18.73
N PHE A 468 22.53 -10.51 -19.51
CA PHE A 468 23.17 -11.75 -19.92
C PHE A 468 23.95 -11.52 -21.20
N ILE A 469 25.19 -11.98 -21.22
CA ILE A 469 26.11 -11.83 -22.34
C ILE A 469 26.59 -13.22 -22.73
N PHE A 470 26.15 -13.68 -23.89
CA PHE A 470 26.52 -14.99 -24.41
C PHE A 470 27.76 -14.86 -25.25
N VAL A 471 28.84 -15.55 -24.82
CA VAL A 471 30.19 -15.39 -25.37
C VAL A 471 30.67 -16.67 -26.04
N PRO A 472 31.52 -16.60 -27.06
CA PRO A 472 32.08 -17.81 -27.71
C PRO A 472 33.06 -18.59 -26.81
N ASP A 473 33.81 -17.89 -25.95
CA ASP A 473 34.77 -18.48 -25.01
C ASP A 473 34.68 -17.75 -23.67
N LEU A 474 34.22 -18.47 -22.62
CA LEU A 474 34.03 -17.92 -21.28
C LEU A 474 35.39 -17.56 -20.63
N LYS A 475 36.42 -18.40 -20.80
CA LYS A 475 37.74 -18.17 -20.19
C LYS A 475 38.39 -16.91 -20.75
N GLU A 476 38.30 -16.71 -22.06
CA GLU A 476 38.82 -15.52 -22.72
C GLU A 476 38.05 -14.26 -22.32
N ALA A 477 36.71 -14.32 -22.28
CA ALA A 477 35.86 -13.20 -21.96
C ALA A 477 36.04 -12.65 -20.52
N VAL A 478 36.43 -13.54 -19.60
CA VAL A 478 36.50 -13.21 -18.15
C VAL A 478 37.91 -12.83 -17.70
N LYS A 479 38.94 -13.04 -18.52
CA LYS A 479 40.35 -12.76 -18.17
C LYS A 479 40.61 -11.37 -17.59
N GLY A 480 39.90 -10.36 -18.05
CA GLY A 480 40.04 -8.98 -17.58
C GLY A 480 39.23 -8.65 -16.35
N PHE A 481 38.12 -9.35 -16.13
CA PHE A 481 37.23 -9.06 -14.99
C PHE A 481 37.84 -9.40 -13.63
N ALA A 482 38.66 -10.46 -13.56
CA ALA A 482 39.23 -10.95 -12.31
C ALA A 482 40.23 -9.99 -11.65
N LYS A 483 40.87 -9.09 -12.43
CA LYS A 483 41.84 -8.12 -11.91
C LYS A 483 41.19 -6.88 -11.30
N ASP A 484 40.08 -6.41 -11.90
CA ASP A 484 39.41 -5.16 -11.48
C ASP A 484 38.36 -5.39 -10.38
N ALA A 485 37.99 -6.65 -10.14
CA ALA A 485 36.89 -7.01 -9.27
C ALA A 485 37.31 -7.43 -7.85
N VAL A 486 38.56 -7.20 -7.45
CA VAL A 486 39.04 -7.48 -6.09
C VAL A 486 39.13 -6.17 -5.33
N LYS A 487 38.24 -5.96 -4.36
CA LYS A 487 38.33 -4.86 -3.39
C LYS A 487 38.35 -5.45 -1.99
N ASP A 488 39.28 -4.96 -1.17
CA ASP A 488 39.47 -5.39 0.23
C ASP A 488 39.70 -6.92 0.40
N GLY A 489 40.27 -7.58 -0.62
CA GLY A 489 40.56 -9.03 -0.58
C GLY A 489 39.38 -9.92 -0.90
N LEU A 490 38.20 -9.35 -1.24
CA LEU A 490 37.01 -10.09 -1.66
C LEU A 490 36.83 -9.99 -3.17
N SER A 491 36.65 -11.14 -3.83
CA SER A 491 36.28 -11.18 -5.24
C SER A 491 34.84 -10.75 -5.41
N THR A 492 34.61 -9.78 -6.30
CA THR A 492 33.25 -9.37 -6.71
C THR A 492 32.72 -10.16 -7.89
N VAL A 493 33.49 -11.16 -8.33
CA VAL A 493 33.13 -12.08 -9.40
C VAL A 493 32.78 -13.44 -8.80
N ASN A 494 31.58 -13.91 -9.08
CA ASN A 494 31.09 -15.24 -8.68
C ASN A 494 31.05 -16.14 -9.87
N TYR A 495 31.72 -17.31 -9.78
CA TYR A 495 31.71 -18.37 -10.80
C TYR A 495 30.58 -19.33 -10.43
N LYS A 496 29.45 -19.27 -11.14
CA LYS A 496 28.23 -19.99 -10.79
C LYS A 496 27.94 -21.15 -11.76
N TYR A 497 27.40 -22.22 -11.18
CA TYR A 497 26.75 -23.31 -11.89
C TYR A 497 25.28 -23.34 -11.47
N PHE A 498 24.40 -23.30 -12.45
CA PHE A 498 22.98 -23.40 -12.28
C PHE A 498 22.47 -24.74 -12.78
N ARG A 499 21.58 -25.38 -12.01
CA ARG A 499 20.90 -26.62 -12.41
C ARG A 499 19.45 -26.56 -12.01
N PHE A 500 18.56 -26.85 -12.92
CA PHE A 500 17.12 -26.83 -12.77
C PHE A 500 16.58 -28.19 -13.22
N PHE A 501 15.61 -28.74 -12.50
CA PHE A 501 14.91 -29.95 -12.90
C PHE A 501 13.53 -30.03 -12.31
N ASP A 502 12.64 -30.81 -12.97
CA ASP A 502 11.32 -31.14 -12.45
C ASP A 502 11.40 -32.45 -11.68
N THR A 503 10.57 -32.62 -10.65
CA THR A 503 10.51 -33.81 -9.80
C THR A 503 9.07 -34.25 -9.56
N ASP A 504 8.89 -35.52 -9.25
CA ASP A 504 7.60 -36.13 -8.86
C ASP A 504 7.39 -36.18 -7.32
N LEU A 505 8.29 -35.55 -6.56
CA LEU A 505 8.16 -35.47 -5.10
C LEU A 505 7.00 -34.59 -4.69
N ASP A 506 6.41 -34.92 -3.55
CA ASP A 506 5.50 -34.00 -2.86
C ASP A 506 6.29 -32.88 -2.16
N ILE A 507 5.58 -31.90 -1.60
CA ILE A 507 6.20 -30.74 -0.98
C ILE A 507 7.11 -31.08 0.21
N GLU A 508 6.80 -32.12 0.98
CA GLU A 508 7.65 -32.55 2.09
C GLU A 508 8.91 -33.26 1.59
N GLY A 509 8.79 -34.06 0.53
CA GLY A 509 9.92 -34.67 -0.16
C GLY A 509 10.85 -33.64 -0.79
N GLU A 510 10.32 -32.62 -1.48
CA GLU A 510 11.12 -31.51 -2.01
C GLU A 510 11.83 -30.73 -0.91
N ARG A 511 11.14 -30.50 0.21
CA ARG A 511 11.72 -29.83 1.38
C ARG A 511 12.85 -30.64 1.99
N ALA A 512 12.68 -31.95 2.17
CA ALA A 512 13.70 -32.85 2.67
C ALA A 512 14.92 -32.90 1.74
N LEU A 513 14.70 -33.00 0.43
CA LEU A 513 15.75 -32.95 -0.58
C LEU A 513 16.57 -31.66 -0.50
N CYS A 514 15.92 -30.52 -0.36
CA CYS A 514 16.60 -29.23 -0.21
C CYS A 514 17.46 -29.17 1.05
N TYR A 515 16.97 -29.66 2.20
CA TYR A 515 17.74 -29.69 3.45
C TYR A 515 18.93 -30.62 3.36
N ASP A 516 18.75 -31.82 2.84
CA ASP A 516 19.81 -32.82 2.75
C ASP A 516 20.90 -32.39 1.76
N TYR A 517 20.54 -31.67 0.68
CA TYR A 517 21.53 -31.07 -0.20
C TYR A 517 22.40 -30.02 0.49
N ILE A 518 21.77 -29.15 1.29
CA ILE A 518 22.52 -28.15 2.06
C ILE A 518 23.43 -28.81 3.07
N ASP A 519 22.97 -29.82 3.77
CA ASP A 519 23.80 -30.55 4.76
C ASP A 519 24.92 -31.35 4.13
N MET A 520 24.68 -32.02 3.01
CA MET A 520 25.70 -32.70 2.21
C MET A 520 26.80 -31.73 1.78
N THR A 521 26.42 -30.59 1.22
CA THR A 521 27.40 -29.59 0.74
C THR A 521 28.20 -28.97 1.88
N ARG A 522 27.59 -28.76 3.07
CA ARG A 522 28.29 -28.30 4.28
C ARG A 522 29.33 -29.34 4.77
N GLN A 523 29.01 -30.62 4.74
CA GLN A 523 29.90 -31.67 5.17
C GLN A 523 31.07 -31.82 4.20
N LEU A 524 30.86 -31.59 2.90
CA LEU A 524 31.87 -31.68 1.85
C LEU A 524 32.69 -30.41 1.68
N PHE A 525 32.28 -29.31 2.29
CA PHE A 525 32.98 -28.02 2.21
C PHE A 525 34.39 -28.11 2.80
N GLY A 526 35.37 -27.55 2.09
CA GLY A 526 36.78 -27.57 2.49
C GLY A 526 37.51 -28.91 2.30
N ASN A 527 36.83 -29.99 1.93
CA ASN A 527 37.44 -31.24 1.59
C ASN A 527 38.12 -31.12 0.21
N LYS A 528 39.47 -31.32 0.16
CA LYS A 528 40.29 -31.18 -1.07
C LYS A 528 39.83 -32.05 -2.24
N ASN A 529 39.21 -33.18 -1.94
CA ASN A 529 38.73 -34.14 -2.95
C ASN A 529 37.25 -33.88 -3.35
N SER A 530 36.59 -32.93 -2.71
CA SER A 530 35.20 -32.60 -2.99
C SER A 530 35.08 -31.58 -4.11
N ALA A 531 33.99 -31.69 -4.87
CA ALA A 531 33.56 -30.64 -5.83
C ALA A 531 33.24 -29.30 -5.15
N TYR A 532 32.96 -29.29 -3.85
CA TYR A 532 32.55 -28.11 -3.05
C TYR A 532 33.69 -27.56 -2.18
N LYS A 533 34.96 -27.89 -2.46
CA LYS A 533 36.12 -27.47 -1.65
C LYS A 533 36.24 -25.94 -1.49
N ASN A 534 35.87 -25.17 -2.51
CA ASN A 534 35.96 -23.72 -2.54
C ASN A 534 34.58 -23.09 -2.83
N LEU A 535 33.55 -23.62 -2.18
CA LEU A 535 32.20 -23.11 -2.28
C LEU A 535 32.14 -21.68 -1.74
N LEU A 536 31.58 -20.75 -2.51
CA LEU A 536 31.37 -19.36 -2.12
C LEU A 536 29.90 -19.11 -1.73
N THR A 537 28.98 -19.57 -2.58
CA THR A 537 27.55 -19.41 -2.38
C THR A 537 26.80 -20.69 -2.74
N LEU A 538 25.73 -20.94 -2.02
CA LEU A 538 24.82 -22.05 -2.29
C LEU A 538 23.39 -21.56 -2.12
N SER A 539 22.56 -21.80 -3.14
CA SER A 539 21.12 -21.61 -3.09
C SER A 539 20.45 -22.84 -3.68
N ILE A 540 19.53 -23.43 -2.94
CA ILE A 540 18.62 -24.45 -3.44
C ILE A 540 17.21 -24.06 -3.04
N GLU A 541 16.31 -24.05 -3.98
CA GLU A 541 14.93 -23.66 -3.80
C GLU A 541 13.99 -24.64 -4.46
N SER A 542 12.88 -24.93 -3.79
CA SER A 542 11.76 -25.68 -4.33
C SER A 542 10.63 -24.73 -4.71
N ARG A 543 10.03 -24.98 -5.88
CA ARG A 543 8.86 -24.23 -6.39
C ARG A 543 7.65 -24.37 -5.47
N ASN A 544 7.38 -25.60 -4.98
CA ASN A 544 6.22 -25.86 -4.14
C ASN A 544 6.38 -25.26 -2.74
N VAL A 545 7.58 -25.35 -2.16
CA VAL A 545 7.90 -24.68 -0.88
C VAL A 545 7.85 -23.15 -1.02
N GLY A 546 8.42 -22.62 -2.10
CA GLY A 546 8.38 -21.20 -2.41
C GLY A 546 6.96 -20.67 -2.65
N ARG A 547 6.08 -21.48 -3.26
CA ARG A 547 4.66 -21.15 -3.48
C ARG A 547 3.95 -20.86 -2.15
N GLU A 548 4.18 -21.66 -1.11
CA GLU A 548 3.62 -21.40 0.22
C GLU A 548 4.05 -20.05 0.78
N ASP A 549 5.31 -19.69 0.60
CA ASP A 549 5.87 -18.43 1.09
C ASP A 549 5.29 -17.21 0.34
N TYR A 550 5.17 -17.32 -0.98
CA TYR A 550 4.55 -16.28 -1.82
C TYR A 550 3.08 -16.06 -1.45
N TYR A 551 2.27 -17.12 -1.36
CA TYR A 551 0.87 -17.01 -0.96
C TYR A 551 0.71 -16.51 0.48
N SER A 552 1.59 -16.92 1.40
CA SER A 552 1.60 -16.39 2.76
C SER A 552 1.88 -14.89 2.78
N SER A 553 2.89 -14.43 2.07
CA SER A 553 3.31 -13.04 2.06
C SER A 553 2.32 -12.13 1.33
N PHE A 554 1.96 -12.47 0.08
CA PHE A 554 1.05 -11.64 -0.72
C PHE A 554 -0.40 -11.79 -0.29
N GLY A 555 -0.80 -12.96 0.22
CA GLY A 555 -2.09 -13.17 0.84
C GLY A 555 -2.27 -12.33 2.11
N ALA A 556 -1.26 -12.26 2.97
CA ALA A 556 -1.28 -11.41 4.15
C ALA A 556 -1.36 -9.92 3.79
N LEU A 557 -0.60 -9.47 2.78
CA LEU A 557 -0.67 -8.09 2.27
C LEU A 557 -2.04 -7.76 1.69
N PHE A 558 -2.62 -8.66 0.90
CA PHE A 558 -3.96 -8.48 0.33
C PHE A 558 -5.03 -8.43 1.42
N TYR A 559 -4.96 -9.34 2.38
CA TYR A 559 -5.88 -9.36 3.52
C TYR A 559 -5.78 -8.08 4.36
N LEU A 560 -4.56 -7.62 4.66
CA LEU A 560 -4.33 -6.36 5.34
C LEU A 560 -4.85 -5.17 4.52
N GLY A 561 -4.66 -5.20 3.20
CA GLY A 561 -5.20 -4.21 2.28
C GLY A 561 -6.73 -4.11 2.35
N ILE A 562 -7.42 -5.24 2.43
CA ILE A 562 -8.88 -5.30 2.65
C ILE A 562 -9.25 -4.70 4.01
N MET A 563 -8.57 -5.11 5.09
CA MET A 563 -8.85 -4.62 6.44
C MET A 563 -8.68 -3.10 6.55
N LEU A 564 -7.57 -2.56 6.05
CA LEU A 564 -7.33 -1.11 6.03
C LEU A 564 -8.33 -0.37 5.14
N SER A 565 -8.70 -0.95 3.99
CA SER A 565 -9.72 -0.36 3.11
C SER A 565 -11.07 -0.26 3.80
N VAL A 566 -11.48 -1.26 4.57
CA VAL A 566 -12.71 -1.22 5.38
C VAL A 566 -12.65 -0.07 6.39
N VAL A 567 -11.52 0.10 7.08
CA VAL A 567 -11.32 1.20 8.04
C VAL A 567 -11.44 2.57 7.35
N PHE A 568 -10.77 2.74 6.21
CA PHE A 568 -10.78 4.03 5.48
C PHE A 568 -12.14 4.33 4.84
N ILE A 569 -12.83 3.32 4.31
CA ILE A 569 -14.18 3.45 3.78
C ILE A 569 -15.13 3.89 4.91
N PHE A 570 -15.04 3.24 6.05
CA PHE A 570 -15.87 3.56 7.21
C PHE A 570 -15.65 5.03 7.66
N ALA A 571 -14.39 5.45 7.71
CA ALA A 571 -14.03 6.83 8.01
C ALA A 571 -14.58 7.83 6.96
N ALA A 572 -14.44 7.53 5.69
CA ALA A 572 -14.95 8.38 4.61
C ALA A 572 -16.48 8.54 4.67
N VAL A 573 -17.20 7.44 4.89
CA VAL A 573 -18.66 7.42 5.06
C VAL A 573 -19.08 8.32 6.22
N LEU A 574 -18.39 8.22 7.35
CA LEU A 574 -18.72 9.03 8.53
C LEU A 574 -18.39 10.52 8.35
N ILE A 575 -17.27 10.85 7.70
CA ILE A 575 -16.96 12.25 7.34
C ILE A 575 -18.09 12.82 6.48
N ILE A 576 -18.52 12.08 5.48
CA ILE A 576 -19.62 12.47 4.59
C ILE A 576 -20.92 12.63 5.38
N TYR A 577 -21.28 11.66 6.22
CA TYR A 577 -22.49 11.67 7.02
C TYR A 577 -22.53 12.89 7.96
N TYR A 578 -21.49 13.10 8.77
CA TYR A 578 -21.42 14.24 9.67
C TYR A 578 -21.51 15.57 8.93
N LYS A 579 -20.83 15.67 7.80
CA LYS A 579 -20.89 16.85 6.95
C LYS A 579 -22.30 17.10 6.46
N GLN A 580 -22.99 16.09 5.94
CA GLN A 580 -24.35 16.21 5.42
C GLN A 580 -25.37 16.59 6.51
N VAL A 581 -25.29 15.94 7.66
CA VAL A 581 -26.16 16.27 8.80
C VAL A 581 -25.93 17.74 9.24
N SER A 582 -24.65 18.16 9.30
CA SER A 582 -24.29 19.52 9.65
C SER A 582 -24.88 20.55 8.67
N GLU A 583 -24.66 20.32 7.39
CA GLU A 583 -25.16 21.22 6.34
C GLU A 583 -26.70 21.23 6.28
N GLY A 584 -27.34 20.08 6.50
CA GLY A 584 -28.81 19.98 6.53
C GLY A 584 -29.47 20.91 7.55
N TYR A 585 -28.95 20.95 8.78
CA TYR A 585 -29.47 21.85 9.81
C TYR A 585 -29.23 23.33 9.51
N GLU A 586 -28.10 23.68 8.93
CA GLU A 586 -27.77 25.05 8.54
C GLU A 586 -28.60 25.54 7.37
N ASP A 587 -28.91 24.65 6.45
CA ASP A 587 -29.70 24.98 5.26
C ASP A 587 -31.21 25.01 5.52
N GLN A 588 -31.67 24.38 6.59
CA GLN A 588 -33.09 24.34 6.93
C GLN A 588 -33.72 25.77 6.96
N SER A 589 -33.08 26.68 7.67
CA SER A 589 -33.57 28.09 7.74
C SER A 589 -33.51 28.82 6.39
N ARG A 590 -32.48 28.52 5.57
CA ARG A 590 -32.35 29.14 4.23
C ARG A 590 -33.42 28.63 3.27
N PHE A 591 -33.75 27.37 3.30
CA PHE A 591 -34.80 26.79 2.45
C PHE A 591 -36.19 27.16 2.92
N GLU A 592 -36.42 27.37 4.22
CA GLU A 592 -37.65 27.96 4.75
C GLU A 592 -37.90 29.40 4.21
N ILE A 593 -36.85 30.21 4.14
CA ILE A 593 -36.91 31.54 3.54
C ILE A 593 -37.21 31.45 2.05
N MET A 594 -36.54 30.56 1.32
CA MET A 594 -36.77 30.37 -0.11
C MET A 594 -38.20 29.88 -0.43
N GLN A 595 -38.79 29.04 0.42
CA GLN A 595 -40.21 28.66 0.31
C GLN A 595 -41.14 29.86 0.51
N LYS A 596 -40.86 30.74 1.48
CA LYS A 596 -41.61 31.95 1.70
C LYS A 596 -41.53 32.94 0.54
N VAL A 597 -40.43 32.91 -0.21
CA VAL A 597 -40.22 33.73 -1.43
C VAL A 597 -40.85 33.09 -2.67
N GLY A 598 -41.43 31.87 -2.58
CA GLY A 598 -42.20 31.24 -3.63
C GLY A 598 -41.56 30.03 -4.34
N MET A 599 -40.38 29.54 -3.88
CA MET A 599 -39.83 28.33 -4.44
C MET A 599 -40.67 27.10 -4.08
N THR A 600 -40.96 26.28 -5.07
CA THR A 600 -41.69 25.01 -4.91
C THR A 600 -40.81 23.94 -4.26
N LYS A 601 -41.43 22.96 -3.58
CA LYS A 601 -40.72 21.80 -3.00
C LYS A 601 -39.95 21.02 -4.06
N LYS A 602 -40.40 20.96 -5.33
CA LYS A 602 -39.70 20.29 -6.42
C LYS A 602 -38.40 21.02 -6.82
N GLU A 603 -38.46 22.35 -6.90
CA GLU A 603 -37.30 23.19 -7.23
C GLU A 603 -36.24 23.12 -6.13
N ILE A 604 -36.66 23.13 -4.88
CA ILE A 604 -35.81 22.96 -3.71
C ILE A 604 -35.10 21.60 -3.79
N ARG A 605 -35.87 20.53 -4.02
CA ARG A 605 -35.29 19.18 -4.14
C ARG A 605 -34.29 19.07 -5.31
N LYS A 606 -34.58 19.68 -6.45
CA LYS A 606 -33.69 19.72 -7.61
C LYS A 606 -32.40 20.50 -7.32
N SER A 607 -32.51 21.64 -6.65
CA SER A 607 -31.36 22.45 -6.23
C SER A 607 -30.48 21.72 -5.22
N ILE A 608 -31.08 21.07 -4.21
CA ILE A 608 -30.39 20.22 -3.25
C ILE A 608 -29.63 19.07 -3.94
N ASN A 609 -30.32 18.31 -4.81
CA ASN A 609 -29.68 17.19 -5.51
C ASN A 609 -28.50 17.64 -6.38
N SER A 610 -28.61 18.76 -7.09
CA SER A 610 -27.52 19.29 -7.92
C SER A 610 -26.30 19.66 -7.08
N GLN A 611 -26.51 20.31 -5.93
CA GLN A 611 -25.44 20.67 -5.02
C GLN A 611 -24.78 19.44 -4.38
N LEU A 612 -25.60 18.49 -3.91
CA LEU A 612 -25.11 17.25 -3.30
C LEU A 612 -24.33 16.40 -4.29
N LEU A 613 -24.82 16.24 -5.53
CA LEU A 613 -24.10 15.51 -6.59
C LEU A 613 -22.69 16.10 -6.79
N THR A 614 -22.58 17.40 -6.94
CA THR A 614 -21.28 18.05 -7.15
C THR A 614 -20.33 17.81 -5.96
N VAL A 615 -20.83 18.01 -4.75
CA VAL A 615 -20.04 17.86 -3.52
C VAL A 615 -19.59 16.41 -3.28
N PHE A 616 -20.46 15.45 -3.64
CA PHE A 616 -20.15 14.03 -3.46
C PHE A 616 -19.21 13.47 -4.53
N PHE A 617 -19.49 13.74 -5.80
CA PHE A 617 -18.74 13.09 -6.89
C PHE A 617 -17.42 13.80 -7.22
N LEU A 618 -17.22 15.04 -6.77
CA LEU A 618 -15.93 15.74 -6.95
C LEU A 618 -14.76 15.01 -6.26
N PRO A 619 -14.86 14.54 -5.00
CA PRO A 619 -13.82 13.72 -4.38
C PRO A 619 -13.57 12.39 -5.09
N LEU A 620 -14.61 11.73 -5.58
CA LEU A 620 -14.50 10.48 -6.33
C LEU A 620 -13.79 10.68 -7.68
N ALA A 621 -14.16 11.73 -8.41
CA ALA A 621 -13.48 12.10 -9.65
C ALA A 621 -12.01 12.44 -9.42
N GLY A 622 -11.71 13.18 -8.32
CA GLY A 622 -10.34 13.46 -7.89
C GLY A 622 -9.57 12.18 -7.57
N ALA A 623 -10.18 11.25 -6.84
CA ALA A 623 -9.55 9.96 -6.52
C ALA A 623 -9.29 9.12 -7.79
N GLY A 624 -10.21 9.10 -8.75
CA GLY A 624 -10.01 8.47 -10.03
C GLY A 624 -8.85 9.08 -10.81
N LEU A 625 -8.75 10.41 -10.83
CA LEU A 625 -7.63 11.11 -11.46
C LEU A 625 -6.29 10.77 -10.79
N HIS A 626 -6.23 10.81 -9.45
CA HIS A 626 -5.04 10.40 -8.71
C HIS A 626 -4.65 8.95 -9.01
N MET A 627 -5.64 8.04 -9.12
CA MET A 627 -5.40 6.64 -9.42
C MET A 627 -4.80 6.43 -10.82
N ILE A 628 -5.21 7.20 -11.83
CA ILE A 628 -4.65 7.13 -13.18
C ILE A 628 -3.14 7.39 -13.15
N PHE A 629 -2.69 8.44 -12.48
CA PHE A 629 -1.25 8.76 -12.38
C PHE A 629 -0.52 7.83 -11.41
N ALA A 630 -1.13 7.48 -10.28
CA ALA A 630 -0.56 6.52 -9.33
C ALA A 630 -0.35 5.15 -9.97
N SER A 631 -1.23 4.71 -10.88
CA SER A 631 -1.11 3.44 -11.58
C SER A 631 0.21 3.29 -12.35
N VAL A 632 0.75 4.38 -12.89
CA VAL A 632 1.99 4.37 -13.65
C VAL A 632 3.19 4.05 -12.74
N ILE A 633 3.32 4.76 -11.63
CA ILE A 633 4.45 4.58 -10.72
C ILE A 633 4.33 3.26 -9.93
N ILE A 634 3.11 2.87 -9.53
CA ILE A 634 2.85 1.60 -8.84
C ILE A 634 3.22 0.41 -9.72
N ARG A 635 2.84 0.44 -11.00
CA ARG A 635 3.23 -0.61 -11.96
C ARG A 635 4.75 -0.78 -12.05
N ARG A 636 5.52 0.31 -12.03
CA ARG A 636 6.98 0.27 -12.03
C ARG A 636 7.53 -0.32 -10.73
N ILE A 637 6.92 0.00 -9.60
CA ILE A 637 7.25 -0.61 -8.31
C ILE A 637 6.93 -2.11 -8.33
N LEU A 638 5.77 -2.51 -8.82
CA LEU A 638 5.38 -3.91 -8.93
C LEU A 638 6.29 -4.70 -9.88
N PHE A 639 6.80 -4.05 -10.93
CA PHE A 639 7.79 -4.65 -11.82
C PHE A 639 9.07 -5.06 -11.09
N SER A 640 9.49 -4.34 -10.03
CA SER A 640 10.60 -4.75 -9.16
C SER A 640 10.36 -6.09 -8.47
N PHE A 641 9.10 -6.47 -8.26
CA PHE A 641 8.69 -7.73 -7.66
C PHE A 641 8.29 -8.79 -8.70
N ASN A 642 8.76 -8.67 -9.95
CA ASN A 642 8.43 -9.55 -11.08
C ASN A 642 6.96 -9.52 -11.56
N PHE A 643 6.20 -8.52 -11.15
CA PHE A 643 4.83 -8.34 -11.63
C PHE A 643 4.81 -7.53 -12.93
N ASN A 644 5.05 -8.18 -14.07
CA ASN A 644 5.06 -7.54 -15.40
C ASN A 644 3.71 -7.59 -16.11
N PHE A 645 2.57 -7.65 -15.36
CA PHE A 645 1.24 -7.80 -15.94
C PHE A 645 0.49 -6.49 -16.00
N SER A 646 0.81 -5.67 -17.01
CA SER A 646 0.09 -4.42 -17.25
C SER A 646 -1.42 -4.64 -17.40
N ALA A 647 -1.83 -5.67 -18.13
CA ALA A 647 -3.25 -5.98 -18.35
C ALA A 647 -3.97 -6.36 -17.05
N LEU A 648 -3.40 -7.27 -16.24
CA LEU A 648 -3.96 -7.68 -14.96
C LEU A 648 -4.12 -6.49 -14.01
N PHE A 649 -3.09 -5.64 -13.92
CA PHE A 649 -3.11 -4.45 -13.06
C PHE A 649 -4.21 -3.47 -13.48
N PHE A 650 -4.36 -3.18 -14.77
CA PHE A 650 -5.39 -2.26 -15.25
C PHE A 650 -6.81 -2.83 -15.05
N VAL A 651 -7.02 -4.12 -15.34
CA VAL A 651 -8.31 -4.79 -15.14
C VAL A 651 -8.67 -4.80 -13.65
N THR A 652 -7.75 -5.21 -12.78
CA THR A 652 -7.96 -5.22 -11.32
C THR A 652 -8.27 -3.82 -10.79
N THR A 653 -7.51 -2.81 -11.23
CA THR A 653 -7.74 -1.41 -10.86
C THR A 653 -9.10 -0.92 -11.31
N ALA A 654 -9.51 -1.23 -12.54
CA ALA A 654 -10.83 -0.85 -13.07
C ALA A 654 -11.98 -1.52 -12.30
N ILE A 655 -11.86 -2.80 -11.98
CA ILE A 655 -12.85 -3.52 -11.17
C ILE A 655 -12.95 -2.90 -9.77
N CYS A 656 -11.82 -2.64 -9.11
CA CYS A 656 -11.79 -2.01 -7.78
C CYS A 656 -12.42 -0.61 -7.81
N PHE A 657 -12.13 0.20 -8.85
CA PHE A 657 -12.72 1.53 -9.00
C PHE A 657 -14.24 1.47 -9.21
N VAL A 658 -14.73 0.58 -10.06
CA VAL A 658 -16.17 0.41 -10.29
C VAL A 658 -16.88 -0.07 -9.03
N ALA A 659 -16.33 -1.08 -8.34
CA ALA A 659 -16.88 -1.58 -7.08
C ALA A 659 -16.95 -0.47 -6.01
N PHE A 660 -15.87 0.31 -5.86
CA PHE A 660 -15.84 1.45 -4.96
C PHE A 660 -16.84 2.54 -5.35
N ALA A 661 -16.96 2.88 -6.63
CA ALA A 661 -17.92 3.88 -7.13
C ALA A 661 -19.37 3.46 -6.90
N LEU A 662 -19.71 2.18 -7.07
CA LEU A 662 -21.03 1.63 -6.75
C LEU A 662 -21.34 1.75 -5.26
N PHE A 663 -20.41 1.34 -4.40
CA PHE A 663 -20.53 1.48 -2.95
C PHE A 663 -20.68 2.95 -2.55
N TYR A 664 -19.87 3.83 -3.10
CA TYR A 664 -19.92 5.27 -2.84
C TYR A 664 -21.25 5.89 -3.26
N THR A 665 -21.82 5.43 -4.39
CA THR A 665 -23.16 5.85 -4.85
C THR A 665 -24.27 5.39 -3.90
N LEU A 666 -24.14 4.19 -3.32
CA LEU A 666 -25.06 3.71 -2.28
C LEU A 666 -25.03 4.62 -1.04
N VAL A 667 -23.83 4.96 -0.57
CA VAL A 667 -23.64 5.89 0.55
C VAL A 667 -24.25 7.25 0.25
N TYR A 668 -24.04 7.75 -0.99
CA TYR A 668 -24.70 8.98 -1.45
C TYR A 668 -26.22 8.93 -1.31
N ARG A 669 -26.87 7.86 -1.76
CA ARG A 669 -28.34 7.72 -1.67
C ARG A 669 -28.82 7.76 -0.23
N ILE A 670 -28.15 7.05 0.68
CA ILE A 670 -28.52 6.99 2.10
C ILE A 670 -28.38 8.36 2.75
N THR A 671 -27.25 9.02 2.55
CA THR A 671 -26.95 10.32 3.18
C THR A 671 -27.75 11.47 2.59
N SER A 672 -28.03 11.45 1.28
CA SER A 672 -28.91 12.43 0.61
C SER A 672 -30.34 12.37 1.14
N ASN A 673 -30.88 11.18 1.40
CA ASN A 673 -32.20 11.01 2.00
C ASN A 673 -32.24 11.57 3.45
N ALA A 674 -31.20 11.33 4.24
CA ALA A 674 -31.09 11.88 5.59
C ALA A 674 -31.04 13.42 5.58
N TYR A 675 -30.25 14.00 4.69
CA TYR A 675 -30.19 15.46 4.49
C TYR A 675 -31.54 16.03 4.09
N TYR A 676 -32.24 15.42 3.12
CA TYR A 676 -33.56 15.91 2.68
C TYR A 676 -34.60 15.89 3.79
N LYS A 677 -34.63 14.85 4.64
CA LYS A 677 -35.51 14.77 5.80
C LYS A 677 -35.27 15.93 6.77
N ILE A 678 -34.01 16.30 7.01
CA ILE A 678 -33.65 17.43 7.89
C ILE A 678 -34.13 18.77 7.30
N VAL A 679 -33.79 19.01 6.02
CA VAL A 679 -34.09 20.29 5.35
C VAL A 679 -35.61 20.52 5.14
N SER A 680 -36.35 19.45 4.83
CA SER A 680 -37.79 19.54 4.60
C SER A 680 -38.65 19.78 5.85
N GLY A 681 -38.03 19.79 7.03
CA GLY A 681 -38.75 19.96 8.30
C GLY A 681 -39.78 18.86 8.58
N ALA A 682 -39.67 17.70 7.87
CA ALA A 682 -40.56 16.59 8.11
C ALA A 682 -40.32 16.05 9.53
N LYS A 683 -41.17 16.46 10.47
CA LYS A 683 -41.23 15.83 11.80
C LYS A 683 -41.48 14.34 11.56
N GLU A 684 -40.58 13.49 12.04
CA GLU A 684 -40.92 12.09 12.25
C GLU A 684 -42.12 12.04 13.15
N ARG A 685 -43.26 11.66 12.59
CA ARG A 685 -44.36 11.14 13.38
C ARG A 685 -43.82 9.82 13.93
N GLU A 686 -43.44 9.81 15.21
CA GLU A 686 -43.27 8.59 16.00
C GLU A 686 -44.60 7.87 16.11
#